data_8d26afe6e0d51813663fc78c863eeac9
#
_entry.id   8d26afe6e0d51813663fc78c863eeac9
#
_cell.length_a   1.000
_cell.length_b   1.000
_cell.length_c   1.000
_cell.angle_alpha   90.00
_cell.angle_beta   90.00
_cell.angle_gamma   90.00
#
_symmetry.space_group_name_H-M   'P 1'
#
loop_
_entity.id
_entity.type
_entity.pdbx_description
1 polymer ?
#
loop_
_entity_poly.entity_id
_entity_poly.type
_entity_poly.pdbx_seq_one_letter_code
_entity_poly.pdbx_strand_id
1 'polypeptide(L)'
;MREKHNKMNVRKAPPPGCWPARRWAHAVRRTWGAGFKLFSAQKSPSGGRASSRGEGPYDQFVVKTKGDLQVSLGLKIAHYRWACRNTPWGSGRYYWAQRLMAYRGAEETMASAREFVAVLDFGAQYGQLIARRVRDLHVYSEIVPCDIPADELAAMGPAAVILSGGPASVYAPDAPDMDERIFELGIPVLGFCYGQQIMAVKLGGEVGHTEKGEYGPAQLGRAGESRLLAGTPAVQTVWMSHRDAVKRVPEGFTVMAATDVCPVAAMECAERNLYATQFHPEVRHTENGRTMLESFLFDICGLTPSWTMEGIIEQKVSEIRAQVGTDRVILGLSGGVDSSVVAALVHRAIGDQLTCVFVNHGFLRKGEPELVEEVFRHQFDVPLVHVHAEDRYLQLLAGVTDPEEKRRLIGTEFWKVFFEEAERLDGVRFMAQGTIYPDIIESGARKTGGKASTIKSHHNLIPFPEGVHFDLIEPLDHFFKDEVRELGVALGLPEEMVYRQPFPGPGLAIRIIGEVTAEKLAILREADAIVREELDAYNQRLFEETGERNSEHSCWQYFAALPDIRSVGVMGDERTYQRPVIVRAVESSDAMTADWAKLPYEVLARISSRVVGEVEGVNRVVYDITPKPPATIEWQ
;
A
#
# COMPACT_ATOMS: atom_id res chain seq x y z
N MET A 1 -41.00 21.00 38.89
CA MET A 1 -40.43 22.14 39.64
C MET A 1 -39.02 22.40 39.16
N ARG A 2 -38.88 23.57 38.51
CA ARG A 2 -37.67 24.40 38.28
C ARG A 2 -36.44 23.81 37.59
N GLU A 3 -36.41 24.07 36.29
CA GLU A 3 -35.23 24.27 35.47
C GLU A 3 -34.27 25.29 36.10
N LYS A 4 -32.97 25.05 35.98
CA LYS A 4 -31.93 26.06 36.04
C LYS A 4 -31.08 26.03 34.78
N HIS A 5 -31.34 26.99 33.90
CA HIS A 5 -30.47 27.39 32.80
C HIS A 5 -29.16 27.97 33.35
N ASN A 6 -28.05 27.45 32.92
CA ASN A 6 -26.74 28.09 33.07
C ASN A 6 -26.28 28.59 31.69
N LYS A 7 -26.40 29.91 31.48
CA LYS A 7 -25.91 30.62 30.31
C LYS A 7 -24.39 30.80 30.44
N MET A 8 -23.64 30.08 29.61
CA MET A 8 -22.21 30.34 29.46
C MET A 8 -21.99 31.50 28.46
N ASN A 9 -21.41 32.59 28.96
CA ASN A 9 -21.03 33.79 28.21
C ASN A 9 -19.87 33.44 27.24
N VAL A 10 -20.17 33.36 25.95
CA VAL A 10 -19.17 33.33 24.90
C VAL A 10 -18.65 34.74 24.65
N ARG A 11 -17.45 35.06 25.14
CA ARG A 11 -16.72 36.27 24.73
C ARG A 11 -16.24 36.08 23.28
N LYS A 12 -16.71 36.93 22.39
CA LYS A 12 -16.27 37.05 21.00
C LYS A 12 -14.76 37.36 20.96
N ALA A 13 -14.01 36.57 20.24
CA ALA A 13 -12.62 36.85 19.88
C ALA A 13 -12.54 38.05 18.91
N PRO A 14 -11.52 38.91 19.03
CA PRO A 14 -11.32 40.02 18.09
C PRO A 14 -10.84 39.51 16.71
N PRO A 15 -11.05 40.31 15.63
CA PRO A 15 -10.69 39.93 14.27
C PRO A 15 -9.17 39.81 14.06
N PRO A 16 -8.69 38.99 13.11
CA PRO A 16 -7.27 38.76 12.87
C PRO A 16 -6.65 39.96 12.13
N GLY A 17 -5.88 40.75 12.86
CA GLY A 17 -5.06 41.82 12.33
C GLY A 17 -4.14 42.39 13.40
N CYS A 18 -2.82 42.34 13.12
CA CYS A 18 -1.75 42.99 13.89
C CYS A 18 -1.23 42.26 15.14
N TRP A 19 -0.28 41.37 14.92
CA TRP A 19 0.69 41.00 15.95
C TRP A 19 1.97 41.82 15.79
N PRO A 20 2.54 42.45 16.87
CA PRO A 20 3.76 43.23 16.77
C PRO A 20 4.98 42.33 16.50
N ALA A 21 5.86 42.75 15.60
CA ALA A 21 7.06 42.06 15.09
C ALA A 21 7.99 41.43 16.19
N ARG A 22 7.94 41.92 17.41
CA ARG A 22 8.74 41.41 18.55
C ARG A 22 8.31 40.03 19.06
N ARG A 23 7.05 39.61 18.93
CA ARG A 23 6.62 38.25 19.31
C ARG A 23 6.97 37.19 18.27
N TRP A 24 7.10 37.58 17.02
CA TRP A 24 7.52 36.69 15.92
C TRP A 24 8.99 36.29 16.04
N ALA A 25 9.86 37.24 16.38
CA ALA A 25 11.28 36.97 16.58
C ALA A 25 11.56 35.97 17.72
N HIS A 26 10.68 35.88 18.71
CA HIS A 26 10.78 34.92 19.82
C HIS A 26 10.33 33.50 19.43
N ALA A 27 9.35 33.38 18.53
CA ALA A 27 8.88 32.10 18.03
C ALA A 27 9.92 31.44 17.09
N VAL A 28 10.53 32.23 16.20
CA VAL A 28 11.58 31.77 15.29
C VAL A 28 12.85 31.30 16.03
N ARG A 29 13.25 31.97 17.13
CA ARG A 29 14.40 31.53 17.93
C ARG A 29 14.19 30.23 18.69
N ARG A 30 12.93 29.86 19.02
CA ARG A 30 12.63 28.58 19.70
C ARG A 30 12.62 27.40 18.73
N THR A 31 12.36 27.66 17.46
CA THR A 31 12.18 26.59 16.46
C THR A 31 13.48 26.24 15.69
N TRP A 32 14.47 27.16 15.64
CA TRP A 32 15.62 27.03 14.73
C TRP A 32 17.02 27.13 15.38
N GLY A 33 17.12 27.07 16.69
CA GLY A 33 18.42 27.06 17.39
C GLY A 33 19.25 28.35 17.28
N ALA A 34 20.33 28.44 18.07
CA ALA A 34 21.11 29.67 18.32
C ALA A 34 22.06 30.12 17.18
N GLY A 35 21.99 29.52 15.99
CA GLY A 35 22.91 29.77 14.87
C GLY A 35 22.49 30.85 13.87
N PHE A 36 21.28 31.37 13.94
CA PHE A 36 20.77 32.33 12.94
C PHE A 36 20.74 33.77 13.49
N LYS A 37 21.43 34.68 12.82
CA LYS A 37 21.32 36.14 13.07
C LYS A 37 20.34 36.75 12.07
N LEU A 38 19.20 37.26 12.56
CA LEU A 38 18.30 38.09 11.77
C LEU A 38 18.90 39.48 11.61
N PHE A 39 19.17 39.92 10.40
CA PHE A 39 19.46 41.31 10.06
C PHE A 39 18.17 41.99 9.59
N SER A 40 18.03 43.29 9.99
CA SER A 40 16.84 44.14 9.91
C SER A 40 16.13 44.13 8.54
N ALA A 41 14.78 44.12 8.58
CA ALA A 41 13.92 44.36 7.43
C ALA A 41 14.09 45.77 6.88
N GLN A 42 14.50 45.91 5.62
CA GLN A 42 14.41 47.21 4.90
C GLN A 42 13.12 47.25 4.10
N LYS A 43 12.32 48.29 4.31
CA LYS A 43 11.18 48.60 3.44
C LYS A 43 11.68 49.24 2.15
N SER A 44 11.32 48.69 1.01
CA SER A 44 11.48 49.35 -0.27
C SER A 44 10.45 50.47 -0.47
N PRO A 45 10.84 51.64 -0.92
CA PRO A 45 9.90 52.70 -1.27
C PRO A 45 9.52 52.55 -2.74
N SER A 46 8.35 52.01 -3.06
CA SER A 46 7.73 52.18 -4.37
C SER A 46 6.35 52.82 -4.21
N GLY A 47 6.28 54.09 -4.57
CA GLY A 47 5.04 54.80 -4.74
C GLY A 47 4.33 54.35 -6.04
N GLY A 48 3.08 53.92 -5.92
CA GLY A 48 2.19 53.59 -7.04
C GLY A 48 0.76 53.48 -6.52
N ARG A 49 -0.15 54.23 -7.14
CA ARG A 49 -1.56 54.38 -6.75
C ARG A 49 -2.30 53.02 -6.75
N ALA A 50 -3.07 52.80 -5.73
CA ALA A 50 -3.95 51.65 -5.53
C ALA A 50 -5.03 51.57 -6.60
N SER A 51 -5.17 50.42 -7.24
CA SER A 51 -6.34 49.98 -7.97
C SER A 51 -7.08 48.94 -7.14
N SER A 52 -8.39 49.06 -7.12
CA SER A 52 -9.35 48.31 -6.35
C SER A 52 -9.50 46.89 -6.84
N ARG A 53 -8.74 45.92 -6.33
CA ARG A 53 -9.02 44.48 -6.19
C ARG A 53 -8.03 43.93 -5.17
N GLY A 54 -8.56 43.31 -4.13
CA GLY A 54 -7.89 43.01 -2.88
C GLY A 54 -6.76 41.96 -2.95
N GLU A 55 -5.59 42.36 -3.38
CA GLU A 55 -4.35 41.63 -3.18
C GLU A 55 -3.36 42.58 -2.46
N GLY A 56 -3.07 42.29 -1.19
CA GLY A 56 -2.09 43.00 -0.41
C GLY A 56 -0.66 42.61 -0.79
N PRO A 57 0.32 43.55 -0.63
CA PRO A 57 1.69 43.29 -1.00
C PRO A 57 2.34 42.24 -0.07
N TYR A 58 2.99 41.24 -0.63
CA TYR A 58 3.77 40.23 0.09
C TYR A 58 5.11 40.82 0.53
N ASP A 59 5.42 40.75 1.83
CA ASP A 59 6.73 41.05 2.36
C ASP A 59 7.69 39.90 2.08
N GLN A 60 8.72 40.12 1.25
CA GLN A 60 9.81 39.18 1.02
C GLN A 60 10.88 39.35 2.11
N PHE A 61 11.21 38.27 2.80
CA PHE A 61 12.34 38.24 3.74
C PHE A 61 13.51 37.52 3.10
N VAL A 62 14.67 38.16 3.08
CA VAL A 62 15.94 37.58 2.61
C VAL A 62 16.75 37.10 3.80
N VAL A 63 17.06 35.80 3.84
CA VAL A 63 17.94 35.20 4.85
C VAL A 63 19.31 34.94 4.23
N LYS A 64 20.38 35.54 4.77
CA LYS A 64 21.76 35.24 4.39
C LYS A 64 22.34 34.17 5.31
N THR A 65 22.85 33.09 4.72
CA THR A 65 23.64 32.07 5.42
C THR A 65 25.13 32.37 5.27
N LYS A 66 25.98 31.74 6.12
CA LYS A 66 27.44 31.82 6.00
C LYS A 66 27.93 31.03 4.77
N GLY A 67 27.87 31.62 3.63
CA GLY A 67 28.24 31.12 2.30
C GLY A 67 27.34 31.82 1.29
N ASP A 68 27.86 32.18 0.14
CA ASP A 68 27.19 33.06 -0.83
C ASP A 68 25.93 32.49 -1.54
N LEU A 69 25.09 31.73 -0.84
CA LEU A 69 23.84 31.24 -1.36
C LEU A 69 22.68 32.13 -0.87
N GLN A 70 22.03 32.81 -1.80
CA GLN A 70 20.88 33.65 -1.56
C GLN A 70 19.62 32.82 -1.75
N VAL A 71 19.02 32.30 -0.65
CA VAL A 71 17.80 31.50 -0.69
C VAL A 71 16.60 32.39 -0.38
N SER A 72 15.72 32.56 -1.36
CA SER A 72 14.42 33.23 -1.20
C SER A 72 13.37 32.21 -0.75
N LEU A 73 13.19 32.01 0.56
CA LEU A 73 12.11 31.19 1.11
C LEU A 73 10.84 32.02 1.24
N GLY A 74 9.87 31.79 0.37
CA GLY A 74 8.57 32.44 0.45
C GLY A 74 7.78 31.99 1.68
N LEU A 75 7.03 32.93 2.29
CA LEU A 75 6.16 32.77 3.46
C LEU A 75 5.06 31.70 3.33
N LYS A 76 4.95 31.03 2.19
CA LYS A 76 3.97 29.97 1.91
C LYS A 76 4.04 28.78 2.90
N ILE A 77 5.24 28.46 3.42
CA ILE A 77 5.44 27.29 4.31
C ILE A 77 4.77 27.48 5.69
N ALA A 78 4.83 28.67 6.26
CA ALA A 78 4.25 28.94 7.57
C ALA A 78 2.71 29.00 7.52
N HIS A 79 2.13 29.52 6.43
CA HIS A 79 0.68 29.53 6.20
C HIS A 79 0.12 28.15 5.92
N TYR A 80 0.84 27.32 5.16
CA TYR A 80 0.43 25.94 4.86
C TYR A 80 0.42 25.06 6.14
N ARG A 81 1.43 25.16 6.99
CA ARG A 81 1.45 24.44 8.29
C ARG A 81 0.34 24.89 9.24
N TRP A 82 -0.05 26.15 9.21
CA TRP A 82 -1.16 26.67 10.04
C TRP A 82 -2.53 26.27 9.46
N ALA A 83 -2.70 26.34 8.15
CA ALA A 83 -3.92 25.94 7.47
C ALA A 83 -4.20 24.43 7.62
N CYS A 84 -3.16 23.56 7.47
CA CYS A 84 -3.30 22.12 7.62
C CYS A 84 -3.61 21.65 9.06
N ARG A 85 -3.23 22.41 10.10
CA ARG A 85 -3.57 22.08 11.50
C ARG A 85 -4.98 22.47 11.90
N ASN A 86 -5.61 23.40 11.22
CA ASN A 86 -6.88 24.02 11.63
C ASN A 86 -8.05 23.78 10.66
N THR A 87 -7.86 22.96 9.62
CA THR A 87 -8.95 22.56 8.73
C THR A 87 -9.42 21.14 9.04
N PRO A 88 -10.72 20.83 8.88
CA PRO A 88 -11.26 19.46 9.06
C PRO A 88 -10.74 18.44 8.02
N TRP A 89 -9.91 18.85 7.08
CA TRP A 89 -9.33 18.06 5.99
C TRP A 89 -7.98 17.47 6.44
N GLY A 90 -8.06 16.29 7.07
CA GLY A 90 -6.91 15.70 7.75
C GLY A 90 -5.79 15.21 6.82
N SER A 91 -4.67 15.05 7.39
CA SER A 91 -3.45 14.23 7.20
C SER A 91 -3.07 13.65 5.81
N GLY A 92 -3.95 13.37 4.85
CA GLY A 92 -3.57 12.99 3.48
C GLY A 92 -2.83 14.11 2.74
N ARG A 93 -3.36 15.34 2.77
CA ARG A 93 -2.66 16.52 2.23
C ARG A 93 -1.36 16.84 2.98
N TYR A 94 -1.27 16.48 4.27
CA TYR A 94 -0.04 16.66 5.05
C TYR A 94 1.06 15.67 4.62
N TYR A 95 0.68 14.43 4.32
CA TYR A 95 1.59 13.41 3.79
C TYR A 95 2.16 13.84 2.43
N TRP A 96 1.29 14.26 1.49
CA TRP A 96 1.72 14.75 0.18
C TRP A 96 2.52 16.04 0.26
N ALA A 97 2.18 16.96 1.16
CA ALA A 97 2.95 18.19 1.37
C ALA A 97 4.33 17.91 2.01
N GLN A 98 4.43 16.96 2.94
CA GLN A 98 5.73 16.50 3.48
C GLN A 98 6.55 15.81 2.41
N ARG A 99 5.91 15.03 1.54
CA ARG A 99 6.55 14.33 0.44
C ARG A 99 7.03 15.28 -0.65
N LEU A 100 6.25 16.29 -1.01
CA LEU A 100 6.69 17.39 -1.88
C LEU A 100 7.90 18.15 -1.30
N MET A 101 7.97 18.31 0.03
CA MET A 101 9.12 18.94 0.69
C MET A 101 10.34 18.01 0.75
N ALA A 102 10.15 16.71 0.95
CA ALA A 102 11.22 15.71 0.87
C ALA A 102 11.75 15.56 -0.56
N TYR A 103 10.87 15.59 -1.55
CA TYR A 103 11.22 15.60 -2.98
C TYR A 103 12.10 16.82 -3.33
N ARG A 104 11.71 18.02 -2.89
CA ARG A 104 12.51 19.25 -3.13
C ARG A 104 13.84 19.29 -2.38
N GLY A 105 13.97 18.60 -1.25
CA GLY A 105 15.22 18.49 -0.49
C GLY A 105 16.21 17.47 -1.09
N ALA A 106 15.70 16.47 -1.82
CA ALA A 106 16.49 15.47 -2.51
C ALA A 106 16.95 15.94 -3.91
N GLU A 107 16.22 16.86 -4.55
CA GLU A 107 16.54 17.40 -5.88
C GLU A 107 17.86 18.20 -5.95
N GLU A 108 18.35 18.74 -4.83
CA GLU A 108 19.64 19.46 -4.83
C GLU A 108 20.88 18.54 -4.85
N THR A 109 20.69 17.21 -4.74
CA THR A 109 21.83 16.27 -4.65
C THR A 109 21.89 15.16 -5.71
N MET A 110 20.83 14.91 -6.48
CA MET A 110 20.80 13.81 -7.47
C MET A 110 19.93 14.15 -8.70
N ALA A 111 20.51 14.79 -9.69
CA ALA A 111 19.88 15.02 -10.99
C ALA A 111 19.96 13.77 -11.89
N SER A 112 19.06 12.81 -11.70
CA SER A 112 18.43 12.09 -12.79
C SER A 112 16.94 12.04 -12.47
N ALA A 113 16.16 12.92 -13.09
CA ALA A 113 14.71 12.90 -12.97
C ALA A 113 14.25 11.49 -13.39
N ARG A 114 13.69 10.73 -12.44
CA ARG A 114 13.17 9.39 -12.71
C ARG A 114 11.93 9.55 -13.57
N GLU A 115 11.96 8.99 -14.79
CA GLU A 115 10.77 8.92 -15.64
C GLU A 115 9.70 8.10 -14.92
N PHE A 116 8.51 8.68 -14.69
CA PHE A 116 7.41 7.96 -14.09
C PHE A 116 6.06 8.34 -14.69
N VAL A 117 5.08 7.45 -14.53
CA VAL A 117 3.70 7.65 -14.94
C VAL A 117 2.84 7.95 -13.71
N ALA A 118 2.13 9.08 -13.72
CA ALA A 118 1.14 9.39 -12.70
C ALA A 118 -0.20 8.73 -13.05
N VAL A 119 -0.76 7.93 -12.14
CA VAL A 119 -2.08 7.33 -12.26
C VAL A 119 -3.05 8.10 -11.38
N LEU A 120 -3.95 8.88 -11.97
CA LEU A 120 -4.99 9.61 -11.24
C LEU A 120 -6.11 8.64 -10.85
N ASP A 121 -6.36 8.50 -9.56
CA ASP A 121 -7.34 7.54 -9.03
C ASP A 121 -8.70 8.20 -8.80
N PHE A 122 -9.66 7.84 -9.64
CA PHE A 122 -11.08 8.26 -9.54
C PHE A 122 -11.91 7.31 -8.65
N GLY A 123 -11.27 6.46 -7.85
CA GLY A 123 -11.94 5.52 -6.94
C GLY A 123 -12.36 4.20 -7.60
N ALA A 124 -11.67 3.81 -8.68
CA ALA A 124 -11.88 2.52 -9.31
C ALA A 124 -11.32 1.36 -8.49
N GLN A 125 -11.97 0.21 -8.56
CA GLN A 125 -11.40 -1.06 -8.06
C GLN A 125 -10.04 -1.39 -8.71
N TYR A 126 -9.80 -0.88 -9.92
CA TYR A 126 -8.65 -1.22 -10.76
C TYR A 126 -7.55 -0.15 -10.80
N GLY A 127 -7.64 0.93 -10.02
CA GLY A 127 -6.60 1.98 -9.99
C GLY A 127 -5.20 1.42 -9.67
N GLN A 128 -5.12 0.56 -8.66
CA GLN A 128 -3.88 -0.14 -8.30
C GLN A 128 -3.41 -1.11 -9.40
N LEU A 129 -4.34 -1.75 -10.11
CA LEU A 129 -4.02 -2.67 -11.21
C LEU A 129 -3.36 -1.92 -12.38
N ILE A 130 -3.84 -0.71 -12.70
CA ILE A 130 -3.22 0.13 -13.75
C ILE A 130 -1.74 0.39 -13.41
N ALA A 131 -1.48 0.87 -12.18
CA ALA A 131 -0.12 1.14 -11.73
C ALA A 131 0.77 -0.12 -11.80
N ARG A 132 0.25 -1.28 -11.40
CA ARG A 132 0.96 -2.57 -11.51
C ARG A 132 1.26 -2.93 -12.96
N ARG A 133 0.29 -2.79 -13.89
CA ARG A 133 0.52 -3.09 -15.31
C ARG A 133 1.59 -2.22 -15.95
N VAL A 134 1.69 -0.96 -15.54
CA VAL A 134 2.79 -0.07 -15.97
C VAL A 134 4.14 -0.58 -15.43
N ARG A 135 4.18 -1.02 -14.17
CA ARG A 135 5.39 -1.58 -13.55
C ARG A 135 5.78 -2.97 -14.08
N ASP A 136 4.80 -3.79 -14.46
CA ASP A 136 5.03 -5.06 -15.17
C ASP A 136 5.75 -4.85 -16.53
N LEU A 137 5.69 -3.61 -17.06
CA LEU A 137 6.42 -3.15 -18.24
C LEU A 137 7.73 -2.41 -17.89
N HIS A 138 8.21 -2.57 -16.66
CA HIS A 138 9.45 -1.95 -16.15
C HIS A 138 9.46 -0.43 -16.21
N VAL A 139 8.31 0.23 -16.13
CA VAL A 139 8.16 1.68 -16.00
C VAL A 139 7.62 2.01 -14.61
N TYR A 140 8.26 2.95 -13.91
CA TYR A 140 7.77 3.35 -12.59
C TYR A 140 6.45 4.11 -12.68
N SER A 141 5.54 3.87 -11.75
CA SER A 141 4.25 4.54 -11.68
C SER A 141 3.86 4.90 -10.25
N GLU A 142 3.17 6.01 -10.07
CA GLU A 142 2.61 6.45 -8.80
C GLU A 142 1.11 6.70 -8.93
N ILE A 143 0.35 6.28 -7.91
CA ILE A 143 -1.07 6.60 -7.81
C ILE A 143 -1.19 7.93 -7.07
N VAL A 144 -1.90 8.88 -7.69
CA VAL A 144 -2.14 10.21 -7.13
C VAL A 144 -3.65 10.49 -7.05
N PRO A 145 -4.11 11.32 -6.11
CA PRO A 145 -5.52 11.70 -6.04
C PRO A 145 -6.00 12.35 -7.33
N CYS A 146 -7.22 12.04 -7.79
CA CYS A 146 -7.78 12.63 -9.01
C CYS A 146 -7.93 14.16 -8.93
N ASP A 147 -8.11 14.72 -7.74
CA ASP A 147 -8.26 16.16 -7.47
C ASP A 147 -6.93 16.89 -7.28
N ILE A 148 -5.80 16.27 -7.64
CA ILE A 148 -4.48 16.91 -7.59
C ILE A 148 -4.46 18.16 -8.49
N PRO A 149 -4.04 19.35 -8.01
CA PRO A 149 -3.88 20.53 -8.84
C PRO A 149 -2.83 20.30 -9.94
N ALA A 150 -3.08 20.83 -11.14
CA ALA A 150 -2.15 20.71 -12.28
C ALA A 150 -0.73 21.22 -11.94
N ASP A 151 -0.63 22.31 -11.17
CA ASP A 151 0.66 22.88 -10.76
C ASP A 151 1.44 21.94 -9.81
N GLU A 152 0.72 21.19 -8.93
CA GLU A 152 1.34 20.19 -8.05
C GLU A 152 1.79 18.97 -8.85
N LEU A 153 0.95 18.49 -9.77
CA LEU A 153 1.30 17.39 -10.65
C LEU A 153 2.49 17.73 -11.54
N ALA A 154 2.50 18.93 -12.13
CA ALA A 154 3.64 19.41 -12.93
C ALA A 154 4.93 19.50 -12.11
N ALA A 155 4.84 19.90 -10.83
CA ALA A 155 6.00 19.95 -9.94
C ALA A 155 6.55 18.55 -9.57
N MET A 156 5.74 17.49 -9.67
CA MET A 156 6.20 16.09 -9.54
C MET A 156 6.96 15.61 -10.79
N GLY A 157 6.75 16.24 -11.95
CA GLY A 157 7.44 15.94 -13.20
C GLY A 157 7.09 14.58 -13.82
N PRO A 158 5.81 14.12 -13.87
CA PRO A 158 5.50 12.87 -14.53
C PRO A 158 5.76 12.97 -16.03
N ALA A 159 6.25 11.88 -16.62
CA ALA A 159 6.46 11.78 -18.06
C ALA A 159 5.16 11.50 -18.83
N ALA A 160 4.16 10.93 -18.15
CA ALA A 160 2.82 10.68 -18.69
C ALA A 160 1.79 10.60 -17.55
N VAL A 161 0.52 10.72 -17.90
CA VAL A 161 -0.62 10.59 -16.99
C VAL A 161 -1.58 9.51 -17.49
N ILE A 162 -2.05 8.65 -16.57
CA ILE A 162 -3.15 7.72 -16.83
C ILE A 162 -4.32 8.09 -15.92
N LEU A 163 -5.52 8.27 -16.51
CA LEU A 163 -6.77 8.50 -15.78
C LEU A 163 -7.48 7.16 -15.59
N SER A 164 -7.70 6.74 -14.34
CA SER A 164 -8.33 5.46 -14.03
C SER A 164 -9.82 5.44 -14.38
N GLY A 165 -10.44 4.28 -14.27
CA GLY A 165 -11.89 4.14 -14.21
C GLY A 165 -12.47 4.80 -12.95
N GLY A 166 -13.79 4.74 -12.78
CA GLY A 166 -14.49 5.25 -11.60
C GLY A 166 -15.84 4.56 -11.39
N PRO A 167 -16.37 4.57 -10.15
CA PRO A 167 -17.59 3.85 -9.80
C PRO A 167 -18.88 4.61 -10.18
N ALA A 168 -18.78 5.89 -10.56
CA ALA A 168 -19.92 6.78 -10.73
C ALA A 168 -20.07 7.24 -12.19
N SER A 169 -21.26 7.78 -12.52
CA SER A 169 -21.45 8.58 -13.73
C SER A 169 -20.76 9.92 -13.57
N VAL A 170 -20.15 10.46 -14.64
CA VAL A 170 -19.53 11.80 -14.66
C VAL A 170 -20.51 12.94 -14.34
N TYR A 171 -21.81 12.66 -14.38
CA TYR A 171 -22.88 13.61 -14.06
C TYR A 171 -23.49 13.41 -12.67
N ALA A 172 -23.00 12.46 -11.88
CA ALA A 172 -23.45 12.29 -10.51
C ALA A 172 -23.07 13.52 -9.66
N PRO A 173 -23.90 13.93 -8.67
CA PRO A 173 -23.59 15.10 -7.83
C PRO A 173 -22.26 15.01 -7.09
N ASP A 174 -21.84 13.79 -6.74
CA ASP A 174 -20.60 13.51 -6.01
C ASP A 174 -19.56 12.83 -6.92
N ALA A 175 -19.65 13.06 -8.26
CA ALA A 175 -18.71 12.48 -9.22
C ALA A 175 -17.27 12.99 -8.92
N PRO A 176 -16.27 12.10 -8.92
CA PRO A 176 -14.89 12.53 -8.82
C PRO A 176 -14.52 13.48 -9.95
N ASP A 177 -13.84 14.57 -9.64
CA ASP A 177 -13.46 15.61 -10.61
C ASP A 177 -11.93 15.82 -10.63
N MET A 178 -11.43 16.46 -11.69
CA MET A 178 -10.02 16.76 -11.89
C MET A 178 -9.78 18.18 -12.38
N ASP A 179 -8.55 18.65 -12.21
CA ASP A 179 -8.10 19.93 -12.79
C ASP A 179 -7.88 19.77 -14.30
N GLU A 180 -8.73 20.41 -15.11
CA GLU A 180 -8.66 20.31 -16.58
C GLU A 180 -7.35 20.84 -17.19
N ARG A 181 -6.62 21.70 -16.47
CA ARG A 181 -5.30 22.21 -16.89
C ARG A 181 -4.26 21.10 -17.02
N ILE A 182 -4.52 19.89 -16.49
CA ILE A 182 -3.67 18.71 -16.69
C ILE A 182 -3.55 18.37 -18.19
N PHE A 183 -4.61 18.58 -18.97
CA PHE A 183 -4.57 18.38 -20.44
C PHE A 183 -3.74 19.41 -21.19
N GLU A 184 -3.29 20.48 -20.52
CA GLU A 184 -2.49 21.57 -21.08
C GLU A 184 -0.99 21.47 -20.68
N LEU A 185 -0.62 20.47 -19.86
CA LEU A 185 0.77 20.28 -19.41
C LEU A 185 1.73 19.83 -20.53
N GLY A 186 1.20 19.45 -21.71
CA GLY A 186 2.03 19.01 -22.84
C GLY A 186 2.59 17.59 -22.71
N ILE A 187 2.18 16.84 -21.70
CA ILE A 187 2.56 15.44 -21.48
C ILE A 187 1.45 14.50 -22.01
N PRO A 188 1.79 13.27 -22.44
CA PRO A 188 0.79 12.30 -22.88
C PRO A 188 -0.21 11.93 -21.78
N VAL A 189 -1.50 11.83 -22.15
CA VAL A 189 -2.57 11.43 -21.23
C VAL A 189 -3.37 10.27 -21.84
N LEU A 190 -3.61 9.22 -21.06
CA LEU A 190 -4.41 8.05 -21.41
C LEU A 190 -5.56 7.86 -20.42
N GLY A 191 -6.81 7.89 -20.88
CA GLY A 191 -8.01 7.70 -20.04
C GLY A 191 -8.66 6.34 -20.23
N PHE A 192 -9.01 5.65 -19.11
CA PHE A 192 -9.74 4.38 -19.14
C PHE A 192 -11.15 4.55 -18.58
N CYS A 193 -12.17 4.10 -19.27
CA CYS A 193 -13.57 4.05 -18.85
C CYS A 193 -14.05 5.43 -18.33
N TYR A 194 -14.14 5.66 -17.02
CA TYR A 194 -14.44 6.98 -16.46
C TYR A 194 -13.43 8.04 -16.90
N GLY A 195 -12.13 7.67 -16.98
CA GLY A 195 -11.07 8.57 -17.47
C GLY A 195 -11.30 9.05 -18.91
N GLN A 196 -11.88 8.21 -19.79
CA GLN A 196 -12.32 8.63 -21.12
C GLN A 196 -13.49 9.62 -21.02
N GLN A 197 -14.45 9.32 -20.17
CA GLN A 197 -15.66 10.12 -20.03
C GLN A 197 -15.37 11.51 -19.46
N ILE A 198 -14.56 11.60 -18.40
CA ILE A 198 -14.16 12.89 -17.81
C ILE A 198 -13.31 13.71 -18.79
N MET A 199 -12.40 13.08 -19.54
CA MET A 199 -11.64 13.73 -20.61
C MET A 199 -12.59 14.31 -21.68
N ALA A 200 -13.58 13.55 -22.12
CA ALA A 200 -14.56 14.03 -23.10
C ALA A 200 -15.33 15.22 -22.56
N VAL A 201 -15.87 15.17 -21.36
CA VAL A 201 -16.66 16.26 -20.75
C VAL A 201 -15.82 17.53 -20.57
N LYS A 202 -14.61 17.42 -20.00
CA LYS A 202 -13.72 18.57 -19.75
C LYS A 202 -13.26 19.26 -21.03
N LEU A 203 -13.17 18.53 -22.15
CA LEU A 203 -12.73 19.06 -23.43
C LEU A 203 -13.89 19.41 -24.39
N GLY A 204 -15.14 19.44 -23.91
CA GLY A 204 -16.30 19.91 -24.65
C GLY A 204 -16.97 18.85 -25.51
N GLY A 205 -16.71 17.57 -25.29
CA GLY A 205 -17.46 16.43 -25.81
C GLY A 205 -18.79 16.23 -25.07
N GLU A 206 -19.45 15.11 -25.34
CA GLU A 206 -20.74 14.76 -24.74
C GLU A 206 -20.74 13.29 -24.31
N VAL A 207 -21.13 13.03 -23.05
CA VAL A 207 -21.30 11.69 -22.47
C VAL A 207 -22.79 11.47 -22.20
N GLY A 208 -23.27 10.26 -22.34
CA GLY A 208 -24.67 9.94 -22.06
C GLY A 208 -24.91 8.46 -21.91
N HIS A 209 -26.08 8.11 -21.38
CA HIS A 209 -26.47 6.73 -21.22
C HIS A 209 -26.55 5.99 -22.56
N THR A 210 -26.03 4.77 -22.58
CA THR A 210 -26.33 3.83 -23.66
C THR A 210 -27.67 3.15 -23.40
N GLU A 211 -28.38 2.73 -24.46
CA GLU A 211 -29.63 1.99 -24.29
C GLU A 211 -29.44 0.69 -23.50
N LYS A 212 -28.30 0.03 -23.70
CA LYS A 212 -27.86 -1.16 -22.96
C LYS A 212 -26.47 -0.91 -22.43
N GLY A 213 -26.24 -1.20 -21.13
CA GLY A 213 -24.86 -1.22 -20.58
C GLY A 213 -24.08 -2.41 -21.13
N GLU A 214 -22.76 -2.27 -21.20
CA GLU A 214 -21.83 -3.36 -21.51
C GLU A 214 -21.09 -3.78 -20.26
N TYR A 215 -21.19 -5.05 -19.90
CA TYR A 215 -20.52 -5.66 -18.74
C TYR A 215 -19.96 -7.01 -19.14
N GLY A 216 -18.62 -7.14 -19.13
CA GLY A 216 -17.92 -8.35 -19.55
C GLY A 216 -17.28 -8.23 -20.95
N PRO A 217 -17.04 -9.37 -21.62
CA PRO A 217 -16.35 -9.39 -22.91
C PRO A 217 -17.22 -8.78 -24.02
N ALA A 218 -16.63 -7.89 -24.81
CA ALA A 218 -17.24 -7.27 -25.98
C ALA A 218 -16.29 -7.31 -27.18
N GLN A 219 -16.84 -7.39 -28.40
CA GLN A 219 -16.05 -7.35 -29.63
C GLN A 219 -15.78 -5.90 -30.03
N LEU A 220 -14.50 -5.53 -30.02
CA LEU A 220 -14.01 -4.23 -30.44
C LEU A 220 -13.65 -4.27 -31.91
N GLY A 221 -14.25 -3.40 -32.73
CA GLY A 221 -13.88 -3.17 -34.12
C GLY A 221 -13.07 -1.88 -34.27
N ARG A 222 -11.87 -1.93 -34.88
CA ARG A 222 -11.09 -0.74 -35.20
C ARG A 222 -11.76 0.06 -36.33
N ALA A 223 -11.83 1.37 -36.18
CA ALA A 223 -12.41 2.30 -37.16
C ALA A 223 -11.34 3.00 -38.04
N GLY A 224 -10.06 2.94 -37.65
CA GLY A 224 -8.97 3.60 -38.37
C GLY A 224 -7.57 3.20 -37.86
N GLU A 225 -6.56 3.86 -38.38
CA GLU A 225 -5.20 3.74 -37.88
C GLU A 225 -5.07 4.54 -36.57
N SER A 226 -4.63 3.88 -35.50
CA SER A 226 -4.47 4.44 -34.16
C SER A 226 -3.07 4.15 -33.66
N ARG A 227 -2.44 5.14 -33.03
CA ARG A 227 -1.15 4.95 -32.37
C ARG A 227 -1.31 4.04 -31.14
N LEU A 228 -2.38 4.23 -30.35
CA LEU A 228 -2.64 3.42 -29.15
C LEU A 228 -2.94 1.96 -29.49
N LEU A 229 -3.71 1.71 -30.57
CA LEU A 229 -4.10 0.37 -31.01
C LEU A 229 -3.13 -0.24 -32.05
N ALA A 230 -1.94 0.34 -32.21
CA ALA A 230 -0.90 -0.20 -33.08
C ALA A 230 -0.52 -1.62 -32.63
N GLY A 231 -0.27 -2.50 -33.62
CA GLY A 231 0.07 -3.90 -33.33
C GLY A 231 -1.07 -4.80 -32.85
N THR A 232 -2.30 -4.26 -32.65
CA THR A 232 -3.46 -5.07 -32.28
C THR A 232 -4.30 -5.48 -33.49
N PRO A 233 -5.07 -6.61 -33.44
CA PRO A 233 -5.95 -7.03 -34.51
C PRO A 233 -7.06 -5.99 -34.82
N ALA A 234 -7.62 -6.05 -36.03
CA ALA A 234 -8.74 -5.20 -36.44
C ALA A 234 -10.01 -5.48 -35.62
N VAL A 235 -10.19 -6.71 -35.18
CA VAL A 235 -11.28 -7.15 -34.30
C VAL A 235 -10.65 -7.96 -33.16
N GLN A 236 -11.04 -7.65 -31.92
CA GLN A 236 -10.50 -8.30 -30.72
C GLN A 236 -11.48 -8.23 -29.56
N THR A 237 -11.32 -9.13 -28.58
CA THR A 237 -12.13 -9.11 -27.37
C THR A 237 -11.56 -8.11 -26.36
N VAL A 238 -12.42 -7.25 -25.81
CA VAL A 238 -12.07 -6.32 -24.74
C VAL A 238 -13.05 -6.43 -23.58
N TRP A 239 -12.63 -6.03 -22.38
CA TRP A 239 -13.47 -6.04 -21.20
C TRP A 239 -14.14 -4.70 -20.99
N MET A 240 -15.48 -4.69 -21.02
CA MET A 240 -16.33 -3.54 -20.79
C MET A 240 -16.95 -3.58 -19.39
N SER A 241 -17.11 -2.41 -18.77
CA SER A 241 -17.83 -2.25 -17.50
C SER A 241 -18.41 -0.84 -17.42
N HIS A 242 -19.42 -0.54 -18.22
CA HIS A 242 -20.00 0.81 -18.28
C HIS A 242 -21.48 0.83 -18.65
N ARG A 243 -22.17 1.91 -18.29
CA ARG A 243 -23.51 2.27 -18.71
C ARG A 243 -23.55 3.61 -19.46
N ASP A 244 -22.60 4.49 -19.13
CA ASP A 244 -22.39 5.75 -19.83
C ASP A 244 -21.29 5.60 -20.86
N ALA A 245 -21.41 6.30 -21.99
CA ALA A 245 -20.40 6.32 -23.04
C ALA A 245 -20.32 7.70 -23.69
N VAL A 246 -19.17 7.99 -24.28
CA VAL A 246 -19.01 9.20 -25.12
C VAL A 246 -19.93 9.11 -26.34
N LYS A 247 -20.79 10.10 -26.50
CA LYS A 247 -21.73 10.26 -27.64
C LYS A 247 -21.17 11.14 -28.72
N ARG A 248 -20.43 12.17 -28.34
CA ARG A 248 -19.75 13.09 -29.23
C ARG A 248 -18.34 13.36 -28.69
N VAL A 249 -17.35 13.05 -29.51
CA VAL A 249 -15.95 13.33 -29.16
C VAL A 249 -15.68 14.84 -29.11
N PRO A 250 -14.72 15.32 -28.31
CA PRO A 250 -14.28 16.71 -28.34
C PRO A 250 -13.71 17.12 -29.69
N GLU A 251 -13.62 18.44 -29.95
CA GLU A 251 -12.97 18.98 -31.15
C GLU A 251 -11.49 18.50 -31.21
N GLY A 252 -11.07 18.08 -32.40
CA GLY A 252 -9.73 17.54 -32.66
C GLY A 252 -9.55 16.05 -32.32
N PHE A 253 -10.56 15.41 -31.75
CA PHE A 253 -10.52 13.96 -31.50
C PHE A 253 -11.09 13.16 -32.65
N THR A 254 -10.51 11.99 -32.88
CA THR A 254 -10.98 10.98 -33.84
C THR A 254 -11.39 9.70 -33.13
N VAL A 255 -12.49 9.10 -33.58
CA VAL A 255 -12.93 7.76 -33.07
C VAL A 255 -12.06 6.68 -33.70
N MET A 256 -11.40 5.89 -32.89
CA MET A 256 -10.47 4.86 -33.33
C MET A 256 -11.05 3.44 -33.27
N ALA A 257 -12.04 3.21 -32.41
CA ALA A 257 -12.71 1.91 -32.31
C ALA A 257 -14.14 2.06 -31.77
N ALA A 258 -14.98 1.09 -32.06
CA ALA A 258 -16.35 0.98 -31.59
C ALA A 258 -16.70 -0.49 -31.26
N THR A 259 -17.76 -0.67 -30.46
CA THR A 259 -18.50 -1.95 -30.32
C THR A 259 -19.92 -1.77 -30.87
N ASP A 260 -20.71 -2.81 -30.87
CA ASP A 260 -22.13 -2.74 -31.27
C ASP A 260 -22.97 -1.77 -30.40
N VAL A 261 -22.55 -1.56 -29.14
CA VAL A 261 -23.26 -0.73 -28.14
C VAL A 261 -22.56 0.60 -27.89
N CYS A 262 -21.25 0.62 -27.93
CA CYS A 262 -20.40 1.78 -27.62
C CYS A 262 -19.82 2.37 -28.92
N PRO A 263 -20.37 3.49 -29.42
CA PRO A 263 -19.93 4.09 -30.70
C PRO A 263 -18.54 4.73 -30.60
N VAL A 264 -18.07 5.04 -29.40
CA VAL A 264 -16.75 5.62 -29.12
C VAL A 264 -16.05 4.75 -28.08
N ALA A 265 -15.64 3.54 -28.48
CA ALA A 265 -14.92 2.63 -27.58
C ALA A 265 -13.43 3.00 -27.43
N ALA A 266 -12.86 3.72 -28.38
CA ALA A 266 -11.57 4.38 -28.27
C ALA A 266 -11.56 5.70 -29.06
N MET A 267 -10.87 6.70 -28.53
CA MET A 267 -10.68 8.00 -29.18
C MET A 267 -9.27 8.55 -28.93
N GLU A 268 -8.75 9.32 -29.88
CA GLU A 268 -7.46 9.98 -29.74
C GLU A 268 -7.40 11.36 -30.39
N CYS A 269 -6.58 12.23 -29.82
CA CYS A 269 -6.10 13.49 -30.40
C CYS A 269 -4.56 13.44 -30.42
N ALA A 270 -3.99 12.88 -31.48
CA ALA A 270 -2.56 12.60 -31.58
C ALA A 270 -1.71 13.89 -31.53
N GLU A 271 -2.21 15.02 -32.02
CA GLU A 271 -1.54 16.33 -31.98
C GLU A 271 -1.32 16.82 -30.55
N ARG A 272 -2.22 16.47 -29.62
CA ARG A 272 -2.16 16.83 -28.20
C ARG A 272 -1.65 15.69 -27.30
N ASN A 273 -1.31 14.53 -27.87
CA ASN A 273 -0.97 13.31 -27.14
C ASN A 273 -2.05 12.86 -26.12
N LEU A 274 -3.33 12.99 -26.49
CA LEU A 274 -4.48 12.59 -25.68
C LEU A 274 -5.12 11.34 -26.26
N TYR A 275 -5.24 10.29 -25.44
CA TYR A 275 -5.74 8.98 -25.83
C TYR A 275 -6.75 8.50 -24.79
N ALA A 276 -7.77 7.75 -25.22
CA ALA A 276 -8.71 7.18 -24.26
C ALA A 276 -9.45 5.95 -24.79
N THR A 277 -9.80 5.03 -23.88
CA THR A 277 -10.60 3.83 -24.14
C THR A 277 -11.77 3.73 -23.17
N GLN A 278 -12.91 3.25 -23.62
CA GLN A 278 -14.07 2.94 -22.77
C GLN A 278 -13.87 1.59 -22.05
N PHE A 279 -13.10 0.69 -22.65
CA PHE A 279 -12.74 -0.59 -22.07
C PHE A 279 -11.50 -0.49 -21.18
N HIS A 280 -11.20 -1.59 -20.50
CA HIS A 280 -10.14 -1.73 -19.54
C HIS A 280 -8.94 -2.52 -20.10
N PRO A 281 -7.88 -1.87 -20.63
CA PRO A 281 -6.67 -2.56 -21.10
C PRO A 281 -5.90 -3.27 -19.99
N GLU A 282 -6.04 -2.80 -18.75
CA GLU A 282 -5.30 -3.31 -17.59
C GLU A 282 -5.75 -4.69 -17.11
N VAL A 283 -6.96 -5.13 -17.48
CA VAL A 283 -7.50 -6.41 -17.01
C VAL A 283 -7.11 -7.58 -17.95
N ARG A 284 -6.95 -8.77 -17.38
CA ARG A 284 -6.55 -9.99 -18.14
C ARG A 284 -7.50 -10.39 -19.27
N HIS A 285 -8.77 -9.97 -19.19
CA HIS A 285 -9.82 -10.31 -20.17
C HIS A 285 -9.79 -9.44 -21.43
N THR A 286 -8.97 -8.40 -21.48
CA THR A 286 -8.68 -7.64 -22.70
C THR A 286 -7.47 -8.28 -23.38
N GLU A 287 -7.71 -8.96 -24.53
CA GLU A 287 -6.73 -9.82 -25.20
C GLU A 287 -5.39 -9.15 -25.51
N ASN A 288 -5.40 -7.89 -25.96
CA ASN A 288 -4.17 -7.16 -26.33
C ASN A 288 -3.91 -5.94 -25.44
N GLY A 289 -4.41 -5.96 -24.20
CA GLY A 289 -4.27 -4.84 -23.27
C GLY A 289 -2.81 -4.47 -22.98
N ARG A 290 -1.94 -5.49 -22.85
CA ARG A 290 -0.49 -5.28 -22.68
C ARG A 290 0.14 -4.54 -23.87
N THR A 291 -0.17 -4.95 -25.11
CA THR A 291 0.33 -4.29 -26.33
C THR A 291 -0.11 -2.82 -26.40
N MET A 292 -1.35 -2.51 -26.01
CA MET A 292 -1.82 -1.12 -25.95
C MET A 292 -1.06 -0.28 -24.94
N LEU A 293 -0.76 -0.84 -23.76
CA LEU A 293 0.06 -0.16 -22.76
C LEU A 293 1.52 0.00 -23.23
N GLU A 294 2.09 -1.00 -23.90
CA GLU A 294 3.42 -0.92 -24.52
C GLU A 294 3.47 0.21 -25.58
N SER A 295 2.47 0.28 -26.45
CA SER A 295 2.35 1.36 -27.44
C SER A 295 2.24 2.74 -26.78
N PHE A 296 1.47 2.85 -25.69
CA PHE A 296 1.37 4.12 -24.97
C PHE A 296 2.70 4.50 -24.31
N LEU A 297 3.30 3.59 -23.55
CA LEU A 297 4.50 3.88 -22.74
C LEU A 297 5.74 4.09 -23.61
N PHE A 298 5.94 3.25 -24.62
CA PHE A 298 7.19 3.23 -25.40
C PHE A 298 7.09 4.02 -26.71
N ASP A 299 6.03 3.82 -27.49
CA ASP A 299 5.91 4.46 -28.80
C ASP A 299 5.33 5.88 -28.74
N ILE A 300 4.44 6.15 -27.78
CA ILE A 300 3.81 7.47 -27.63
C ILE A 300 4.60 8.34 -26.63
N CYS A 301 4.88 7.82 -25.44
CA CYS A 301 5.57 8.57 -24.40
C CYS A 301 7.10 8.54 -24.55
N GLY A 302 7.66 7.57 -25.30
CA GLY A 302 9.10 7.41 -25.47
C GLY A 302 9.86 7.00 -24.20
N LEU A 303 9.15 6.37 -23.22
CA LEU A 303 9.75 5.96 -21.96
C LEU A 303 10.68 4.75 -22.15
N THR A 304 11.62 4.62 -21.24
CA THR A 304 12.54 3.48 -21.22
C THR A 304 12.22 2.54 -20.06
N PRO A 305 12.29 1.20 -20.27
CA PRO A 305 12.06 0.24 -19.18
C PRO A 305 13.25 0.26 -18.22
N SER A 306 13.16 1.09 -17.17
CA SER A 306 14.24 1.33 -16.19
C SER A 306 13.93 0.83 -14.79
N TRP A 307 12.69 0.40 -14.52
CA TRP A 307 12.26 -0.16 -13.25
C TRP A 307 12.70 -1.63 -13.14
N THR A 308 14.00 -1.85 -12.80
CA THR A 308 14.60 -3.17 -12.61
C THR A 308 15.00 -3.37 -11.15
N MET A 309 14.97 -4.61 -10.65
CA MET A 309 15.26 -4.90 -9.24
C MET A 309 16.67 -4.49 -8.84
N GLU A 310 17.69 -4.69 -9.71
CA GLU A 310 19.05 -4.25 -9.43
C GLU A 310 19.17 -2.73 -9.29
N GLY A 311 18.61 -1.98 -10.23
CA GLY A 311 18.60 -0.52 -10.19
C GLY A 311 17.87 0.03 -8.97
N ILE A 312 16.77 -0.59 -8.60
CA ILE A 312 15.97 -0.27 -7.41
C ILE A 312 16.79 -0.49 -6.13
N ILE A 313 17.46 -1.65 -6.00
CA ILE A 313 18.29 -1.96 -4.83
C ILE A 313 19.39 -0.91 -4.66
N GLU A 314 20.12 -0.59 -5.71
CA GLU A 314 21.21 0.39 -5.65
C GLU A 314 20.71 1.78 -5.25
N GLN A 315 19.58 2.20 -5.82
CA GLN A 315 18.95 3.47 -5.47
C GLN A 315 18.52 3.48 -4.00
N LYS A 316 17.77 2.46 -3.53
CA LYS A 316 17.29 2.39 -2.13
C LYS A 316 18.46 2.31 -1.13
N VAL A 317 19.50 1.58 -1.45
CA VAL A 317 20.74 1.54 -0.65
C VAL A 317 21.37 2.95 -0.54
N SER A 318 21.40 3.71 -1.62
CA SER A 318 21.91 5.09 -1.61
C SER A 318 21.02 6.02 -0.77
N GLU A 319 19.70 5.95 -0.94
CA GLU A 319 18.71 6.71 -0.17
C GLU A 319 18.84 6.45 1.34
N ILE A 320 18.89 5.17 1.74
CA ILE A 320 19.02 4.76 3.16
C ILE A 320 20.34 5.27 3.73
N ARG A 321 21.47 5.14 3.01
CA ARG A 321 22.77 5.66 3.45
C ARG A 321 22.74 7.17 3.66
N ALA A 322 22.13 7.90 2.75
CA ALA A 322 22.03 9.36 2.85
C ALA A 322 21.13 9.79 4.04
N GLN A 323 20.03 9.06 4.30
CA GLN A 323 19.12 9.35 5.40
C GLN A 323 19.72 9.02 6.76
N VAL A 324 20.35 7.85 6.89
CA VAL A 324 20.88 7.35 8.18
C VAL A 324 22.22 8.02 8.54
N GLY A 325 23.09 8.24 7.58
CA GLY A 325 24.43 8.75 7.85
C GLY A 325 25.22 7.83 8.79
N THR A 326 25.60 8.35 9.98
CA THR A 326 26.34 7.58 11.00
C THR A 326 25.48 7.09 12.17
N ASP A 327 24.17 7.35 12.16
CA ASP A 327 23.24 6.99 13.21
C ASP A 327 22.90 5.49 13.17
N ARG A 328 22.25 4.99 14.21
CA ARG A 328 21.84 3.57 14.31
C ARG A 328 20.36 3.40 14.01
N VAL A 329 20.04 2.24 13.46
CA VAL A 329 18.69 1.83 13.06
C VAL A 329 18.28 0.58 13.85
N ILE A 330 17.03 0.55 14.32
CA ILE A 330 16.40 -0.65 14.89
C ILE A 330 15.28 -1.13 13.97
N LEU A 331 15.10 -2.43 13.86
CA LEU A 331 14.03 -3.06 13.08
C LEU A 331 13.37 -4.17 13.88
N GLY A 332 12.04 -4.16 14.00
CA GLY A 332 11.27 -5.30 14.48
C GLY A 332 11.15 -6.37 13.37
N LEU A 333 11.85 -7.49 13.56
CA LEU A 333 11.83 -8.60 12.62
C LEU A 333 10.71 -9.57 12.98
N SER A 334 9.59 -9.53 12.25
CA SER A 334 8.44 -10.42 12.51
C SER A 334 8.58 -11.79 11.85
N GLY A 335 9.64 -12.04 11.09
CA GLY A 335 9.77 -13.20 10.21
C GLY A 335 8.86 -13.14 8.96
N GLY A 336 8.04 -12.11 8.79
CA GLY A 336 7.27 -11.84 7.56
C GLY A 336 8.16 -11.37 6.41
N VAL A 337 7.74 -11.60 5.15
CA VAL A 337 8.54 -11.22 3.98
C VAL A 337 8.91 -9.74 3.98
N ASP A 338 8.01 -8.84 4.37
CA ASP A 338 8.26 -7.39 4.34
C ASP A 338 9.38 -7.00 5.30
N SER A 339 9.28 -7.39 6.57
CA SER A 339 10.34 -7.13 7.56
C SER A 339 11.66 -7.80 7.19
N SER A 340 11.61 -8.96 6.54
CA SER A 340 12.80 -9.68 6.06
C SER A 340 13.50 -8.94 4.93
N VAL A 341 12.73 -8.42 3.96
CA VAL A 341 13.27 -7.63 2.85
C VAL A 341 13.83 -6.29 3.35
N VAL A 342 13.14 -5.63 4.31
CA VAL A 342 13.67 -4.42 4.96
C VAL A 342 15.00 -4.72 5.67
N ALA A 343 15.08 -5.83 6.42
CA ALA A 343 16.31 -6.22 7.12
C ALA A 343 17.48 -6.39 6.14
N ALA A 344 17.28 -7.16 5.07
CA ALA A 344 18.31 -7.41 4.07
C ALA A 344 18.73 -6.13 3.33
N LEU A 345 17.76 -5.27 2.95
CA LEU A 345 18.01 -4.03 2.22
C LEU A 345 18.74 -2.99 3.09
N VAL A 346 18.27 -2.77 4.32
CA VAL A 346 18.88 -1.82 5.26
C VAL A 346 20.27 -2.31 5.68
N HIS A 347 20.45 -3.60 5.96
CA HIS A 347 21.77 -4.15 6.27
C HIS A 347 22.74 -3.99 5.10
N ARG A 348 22.32 -4.24 3.87
CA ARG A 348 23.14 -3.98 2.66
C ARG A 348 23.54 -2.50 2.54
N ALA A 349 22.70 -1.60 3.02
CA ALA A 349 22.98 -0.17 2.97
C ALA A 349 23.95 0.29 4.06
N ILE A 350 23.77 -0.13 5.32
CA ILE A 350 24.45 0.45 6.49
C ILE A 350 25.17 -0.57 7.39
N GLY A 351 25.12 -1.87 7.06
CA GLY A 351 25.83 -2.92 7.81
C GLY A 351 25.44 -2.94 9.30
N ASP A 352 26.44 -2.96 10.17
CA ASP A 352 26.30 -3.09 11.63
C ASP A 352 25.62 -1.91 12.33
N GLN A 353 25.26 -0.85 11.62
CA GLN A 353 24.43 0.23 12.15
C GLN A 353 22.97 -0.24 12.34
N LEU A 354 22.55 -1.31 11.65
CA LEU A 354 21.26 -1.97 11.85
C LEU A 354 21.34 -2.96 13.00
N THR A 355 20.34 -2.94 13.88
CA THR A 355 20.05 -4.02 14.83
C THR A 355 18.63 -4.52 14.62
N CYS A 356 18.47 -5.80 14.33
CA CYS A 356 17.17 -6.45 14.26
C CYS A 356 16.76 -7.03 15.60
N VAL A 357 15.50 -6.84 16.00
CA VAL A 357 14.90 -7.44 17.19
C VAL A 357 13.83 -8.43 16.75
N PHE A 358 14.08 -9.71 17.01
CA PHE A 358 13.14 -10.79 16.77
C PHE A 358 12.51 -11.25 18.08
N VAL A 359 11.20 -11.06 18.21
CA VAL A 359 10.44 -11.45 19.41
C VAL A 359 9.77 -12.79 19.17
N ASN A 360 10.28 -13.85 19.79
CA ASN A 360 9.62 -15.14 19.83
C ASN A 360 8.54 -15.13 20.93
N HIS A 361 7.31 -14.89 20.53
CA HIS A 361 6.14 -14.87 21.42
C HIS A 361 5.53 -16.27 21.66
N GLY A 362 6.14 -17.34 21.15
CA GLY A 362 5.68 -18.71 21.34
C GLY A 362 4.54 -19.17 20.43
N PHE A 363 3.97 -18.28 19.59
CA PHE A 363 2.86 -18.61 18.69
C PHE A 363 3.30 -18.77 17.23
N LEU A 364 4.59 -18.85 17.00
CA LEU A 364 5.16 -19.10 15.67
C LEU A 364 4.96 -20.56 15.25
N ARG A 365 5.04 -20.79 13.95
CA ARG A 365 5.00 -22.14 13.36
C ARG A 365 6.22 -22.97 13.78
N LYS A 366 6.12 -24.27 13.61
CA LYS A 366 7.25 -25.18 13.82
C LYS A 366 8.41 -24.83 12.88
N GLY A 367 9.63 -24.71 13.45
CA GLY A 367 10.85 -24.40 12.71
C GLY A 367 11.02 -22.92 12.29
N GLU A 368 10.04 -22.05 12.55
CA GLU A 368 10.09 -20.65 12.10
C GLU A 368 11.11 -19.80 12.88
N PRO A 369 11.24 -19.90 14.22
CA PRO A 369 12.27 -19.18 14.96
C PRO A 369 13.68 -19.56 14.51
N GLU A 370 13.92 -20.85 14.30
CA GLU A 370 15.21 -21.40 13.86
C GLU A 370 15.57 -20.91 12.45
N LEU A 371 14.60 -20.87 11.54
CA LEU A 371 14.79 -20.36 10.19
C LEU A 371 15.18 -18.87 10.19
N VAL A 372 14.52 -18.06 11.02
CA VAL A 372 14.85 -16.63 11.14
C VAL A 372 16.28 -16.44 11.66
N GLU A 373 16.71 -17.20 12.68
CA GLU A 373 18.08 -17.12 13.19
C GLU A 373 19.10 -17.58 12.13
N GLU A 374 18.84 -18.69 11.47
CA GLU A 374 19.74 -19.22 10.43
C GLU A 374 19.94 -18.20 9.32
N VAL A 375 18.85 -17.63 8.79
CA VAL A 375 18.93 -16.68 7.67
C VAL A 375 19.61 -15.38 8.11
N PHE A 376 19.13 -14.73 9.16
CA PHE A 376 19.62 -13.39 9.47
C PHE A 376 20.93 -13.37 10.23
N ARG A 377 21.16 -14.30 11.15
CA ARG A 377 22.40 -14.33 11.92
C ARG A 377 23.55 -15.01 11.17
N HIS A 378 23.26 -16.10 10.45
CA HIS A 378 24.33 -16.92 9.86
C HIS A 378 24.55 -16.71 8.37
N GLN A 379 23.49 -16.44 7.58
CA GLN A 379 23.65 -16.21 6.14
C GLN A 379 23.87 -14.73 5.81
N PHE A 380 23.16 -13.82 6.48
CA PHE A 380 23.25 -12.36 6.21
C PHE A 380 24.16 -11.62 7.20
N ASP A 381 24.60 -12.24 8.30
CA ASP A 381 25.44 -11.62 9.36
C ASP A 381 24.84 -10.32 9.93
N VAL A 382 23.50 -10.29 10.08
CA VAL A 382 22.78 -9.14 10.63
C VAL A 382 22.86 -9.17 12.15
N PRO A 383 23.20 -8.06 12.84
CA PRO A 383 23.07 -7.96 14.29
C PRO A 383 21.64 -8.26 14.75
N LEU A 384 21.41 -9.44 15.34
CA LEU A 384 20.10 -9.96 15.71
C LEU A 384 20.00 -10.17 17.22
N VAL A 385 19.04 -9.46 17.84
CA VAL A 385 18.59 -9.70 19.23
C VAL A 385 17.38 -10.63 19.16
N HIS A 386 17.55 -11.89 19.61
CA HIS A 386 16.45 -12.85 19.74
C HIS A 386 15.89 -12.81 21.16
N VAL A 387 14.66 -12.37 21.30
CA VAL A 387 13.96 -12.25 22.59
C VAL A 387 13.05 -13.46 22.79
N HIS A 388 13.35 -14.29 23.78
CA HIS A 388 12.52 -15.40 24.19
C HIS A 388 11.44 -14.90 25.16
N ALA A 389 10.21 -14.74 24.65
CA ALA A 389 9.08 -14.18 25.39
C ALA A 389 7.88 -15.14 25.53
N GLU A 390 8.07 -16.42 25.22
CA GLU A 390 7.00 -17.44 25.12
C GLU A 390 6.17 -17.51 26.38
N ASP A 391 6.83 -17.62 27.55
CA ASP A 391 6.14 -17.71 28.85
C ASP A 391 5.38 -16.42 29.20
N ARG A 392 5.95 -15.25 28.84
CA ARG A 392 5.34 -13.94 29.07
C ARG A 392 4.02 -13.81 28.32
N TYR A 393 3.99 -14.24 27.04
CA TYR A 393 2.79 -14.20 26.22
C TYR A 393 1.76 -15.28 26.60
N LEU A 394 2.19 -16.47 27.00
CA LEU A 394 1.28 -17.50 27.52
C LEU A 394 0.57 -17.02 28.78
N GLN A 395 1.31 -16.41 29.72
CA GLN A 395 0.71 -15.83 30.93
C GLN A 395 -0.25 -14.69 30.60
N LEU A 396 0.09 -13.82 29.64
CA LEU A 396 -0.76 -12.72 29.21
C LEU A 396 -2.11 -13.19 28.65
N LEU A 397 -2.15 -14.34 27.95
CA LEU A 397 -3.34 -14.89 27.35
C LEU A 397 -4.10 -15.88 28.23
N ALA A 398 -3.69 -16.10 29.47
CA ALA A 398 -4.39 -17.02 30.39
C ALA A 398 -5.86 -16.57 30.60
N GLY A 399 -6.80 -17.47 30.32
CA GLY A 399 -8.24 -17.19 30.38
C GLY A 399 -8.83 -16.35 29.25
N VAL A 400 -8.02 -15.86 28.31
CA VAL A 400 -8.49 -15.03 27.18
C VAL A 400 -8.98 -15.92 26.05
N THR A 401 -10.26 -15.76 25.70
CA THR A 401 -10.91 -16.53 24.64
C THR A 401 -11.38 -15.69 23.46
N ASP A 402 -11.60 -14.38 23.67
CA ASP A 402 -12.05 -13.44 22.63
C ASP A 402 -10.91 -13.16 21.63
N PRO A 403 -11.15 -13.29 20.31
CA PRO A 403 -10.13 -13.14 19.29
C PRO A 403 -9.58 -11.72 19.17
N GLU A 404 -10.42 -10.70 19.32
CA GLU A 404 -9.97 -9.31 19.22
C GLU A 404 -9.13 -8.92 20.45
N GLU A 405 -9.50 -9.43 21.63
CA GLU A 405 -8.71 -9.23 22.84
C GLU A 405 -7.34 -9.94 22.74
N LYS A 406 -7.27 -11.16 22.17
CA LYS A 406 -5.99 -11.82 21.86
C LYS A 406 -5.11 -10.96 20.96
N ARG A 407 -5.68 -10.45 19.84
CA ARG A 407 -4.96 -9.56 18.90
C ARG A 407 -4.42 -8.32 19.59
N ARG A 408 -5.27 -7.66 20.36
CA ARG A 408 -4.93 -6.44 21.09
C ARG A 408 -3.82 -6.66 22.10
N LEU A 409 -3.91 -7.71 22.91
CA LEU A 409 -2.93 -8.03 23.94
C LEU A 409 -1.57 -8.40 23.32
N ILE A 410 -1.57 -9.29 22.31
CA ILE A 410 -0.35 -9.71 21.61
C ILE A 410 0.34 -8.51 20.95
N GLY A 411 -0.41 -7.70 20.23
CA GLY A 411 0.14 -6.53 19.56
C GLY A 411 0.69 -5.48 20.53
N THR A 412 -0.03 -5.21 21.63
CA THR A 412 0.44 -4.27 22.66
C THR A 412 1.71 -4.75 23.34
N GLU A 413 1.77 -6.05 23.66
CA GLU A 413 2.91 -6.63 24.34
C GLU A 413 4.15 -6.72 23.43
N PHE A 414 3.94 -6.95 22.11
CA PHE A 414 5.03 -6.92 21.14
C PHE A 414 5.77 -5.57 21.17
N TRP A 415 5.04 -4.47 21.17
CA TRP A 415 5.65 -3.14 21.21
C TRP A 415 6.36 -2.87 22.53
N LYS A 416 5.83 -3.33 23.67
CA LYS A 416 6.52 -3.20 24.97
C LYS A 416 7.86 -3.93 24.94
N VAL A 417 7.87 -5.21 24.54
CA VAL A 417 9.09 -6.01 24.44
C VAL A 417 10.08 -5.36 23.48
N PHE A 418 9.60 -4.89 22.32
CA PHE A 418 10.44 -4.22 21.34
C PHE A 418 11.09 -2.95 21.90
N PHE A 419 10.33 -2.10 22.61
CA PHE A 419 10.86 -0.87 23.19
C PHE A 419 11.78 -1.15 24.38
N GLU A 420 11.51 -2.16 25.19
CA GLU A 420 12.42 -2.62 26.24
C GLU A 420 13.81 -2.99 25.67
N GLU A 421 13.86 -3.60 24.50
CA GLU A 421 15.13 -3.89 23.83
C GLU A 421 15.73 -2.65 23.15
N ALA A 422 14.90 -1.78 22.56
CA ALA A 422 15.37 -0.54 21.96
C ALA A 422 16.05 0.39 22.97
N GLU A 423 15.53 0.47 24.21
CA GLU A 423 16.12 1.26 25.31
C GLU A 423 17.47 0.73 25.78
N ARG A 424 17.77 -0.56 25.56
CA ARG A 424 19.07 -1.18 25.88
C ARG A 424 20.16 -0.86 24.85
N LEU A 425 19.76 -0.37 23.69
CA LEU A 425 20.67 -0.04 22.59
C LEU A 425 21.00 1.45 22.58
N ASP A 426 22.26 1.79 22.80
CA ASP A 426 22.71 3.18 22.77
C ASP A 426 22.71 3.76 21.36
N GLY A 427 22.24 5.02 21.23
CA GLY A 427 22.40 5.82 20.02
C GLY A 427 21.47 5.43 18.86
N VAL A 428 20.38 4.71 19.14
CA VAL A 428 19.35 4.41 18.13
C VAL A 428 18.52 5.67 17.86
N ARG A 429 18.53 6.13 16.63
CA ARG A 429 17.76 7.28 16.18
C ARG A 429 16.62 6.89 15.24
N PHE A 430 16.83 5.88 14.42
CA PHE A 430 15.89 5.47 13.39
C PHE A 430 15.22 4.14 13.71
N MET A 431 13.94 4.01 13.32
CA MET A 431 13.22 2.74 13.28
C MET A 431 12.84 2.41 11.85
N ALA A 432 13.24 1.24 11.37
CA ALA A 432 12.82 0.75 10.06
C ALA A 432 11.50 -0.02 10.16
N GLN A 433 10.62 0.15 9.16
CA GLN A 433 9.32 -0.51 9.06
C GLN A 433 9.08 -1.07 7.66
N GLY A 434 8.34 -2.17 7.61
CA GLY A 434 7.96 -2.85 6.37
C GLY A 434 6.62 -2.37 5.79
N THR A 435 6.33 -1.07 5.87
CA THR A 435 5.16 -0.47 5.23
C THR A 435 5.28 -0.60 3.73
N ILE A 436 4.25 -1.10 3.06
CA ILE A 436 4.20 -1.26 1.60
C ILE A 436 3.18 -0.32 0.97
N TYR A 437 3.24 -0.15 -0.34
CA TYR A 437 2.43 0.83 -1.07
C TYR A 437 0.92 0.68 -0.86
N PRO A 438 0.31 -0.52 -0.88
CA PRO A 438 -1.10 -0.70 -0.55
C PRO A 438 -1.49 -0.19 0.84
N ASP A 439 -0.63 -0.33 1.85
CA ASP A 439 -0.89 0.16 3.22
C ASP A 439 -1.04 1.68 3.24
N ILE A 440 -0.24 2.38 2.43
CA ILE A 440 -0.28 3.85 2.31
C ILE A 440 -1.57 4.30 1.63
N ILE A 441 -1.93 3.66 0.51
CA ILE A 441 -3.15 3.99 -0.24
C ILE A 441 -4.38 3.78 0.64
N GLU A 442 -4.50 2.63 1.32
CA GLU A 442 -5.61 2.34 2.23
C GLU A 442 -5.69 3.34 3.40
N SER A 443 -4.54 3.78 3.92
CA SER A 443 -4.48 4.80 4.98
C SER A 443 -4.90 6.19 4.50
N GLY A 444 -4.62 6.55 3.25
CA GLY A 444 -5.05 7.77 2.59
C GLY A 444 -6.55 7.81 2.29
N ALA A 445 -7.10 6.70 1.80
CA ALA A 445 -8.53 6.58 1.46
C ALA A 445 -9.47 6.73 2.67
N ARG A 446 -9.03 6.36 3.88
CA ARG A 446 -9.81 6.56 5.11
C ARG A 446 -10.10 8.02 5.47
N LYS A 447 -9.38 8.97 4.90
CA LYS A 447 -9.48 10.40 5.24
C LYS A 447 -10.35 11.21 4.28
N THR A 448 -10.75 10.63 3.16
CA THR A 448 -11.60 11.28 2.16
C THR A 448 -13.10 10.98 2.29
N GLY A 449 -13.57 10.43 3.42
CA GLY A 449 -15.00 10.35 3.77
C GLY A 449 -15.80 9.27 3.04
N GLY A 450 -15.17 8.33 2.37
CA GLY A 450 -15.83 7.15 1.83
C GLY A 450 -16.33 6.23 2.96
N LYS A 451 -17.61 5.77 2.88
CA LYS A 451 -18.22 4.78 3.78
C LYS A 451 -17.63 3.37 3.61
N ALA A 452 -16.30 3.24 3.59
CA ALA A 452 -15.66 1.94 3.70
C ALA A 452 -15.57 1.60 5.19
N SER A 453 -16.30 0.58 5.60
CA SER A 453 -16.31 0.07 6.97
C SER A 453 -14.88 -0.31 7.39
N THR A 454 -14.55 0.05 8.62
CA THR A 454 -13.31 -0.25 9.33
C THR A 454 -13.07 -1.78 9.39
N ILE A 455 -12.36 -2.35 8.40
CA ILE A 455 -12.12 -3.80 8.35
C ILE A 455 -10.68 -4.19 8.71
N LYS A 456 -9.72 -3.24 8.75
CA LYS A 456 -8.34 -3.54 9.18
C LYS A 456 -7.78 -2.46 10.10
N SER A 457 -7.46 -2.84 11.34
CA SER A 457 -6.54 -2.10 12.20
C SER A 457 -5.12 -2.46 11.77
N HIS A 458 -4.42 -1.55 11.09
CA HIS A 458 -3.02 -1.76 10.70
C HIS A 458 -2.13 -1.82 11.93
N HIS A 459 -1.26 -2.83 12.01
CA HIS A 459 -0.29 -3.03 13.08
C HIS A 459 0.72 -1.86 13.21
N ASN A 460 0.86 -1.02 12.19
CA ASN A 460 1.81 0.10 12.12
C ASN A 460 1.28 1.44 12.68
N LEU A 461 0.07 1.49 13.26
CA LEU A 461 -0.56 2.74 13.75
C LEU A 461 -0.64 2.83 15.29
N ILE A 462 0.11 2.01 16.02
CA ILE A 462 0.17 2.14 17.48
C ILE A 462 1.02 3.37 17.82
N PRO A 463 0.50 4.32 18.60
CA PRO A 463 1.28 5.48 19.02
C PRO A 463 2.47 5.04 19.87
N PHE A 464 3.64 5.62 19.62
CA PHE A 464 4.82 5.38 20.45
C PHE A 464 4.53 5.73 21.92
N PRO A 465 5.13 5.00 22.89
CA PRO A 465 5.08 5.38 24.29
C PRO A 465 5.52 6.83 24.50
N GLU A 466 5.00 7.48 25.55
CA GLU A 466 5.43 8.85 25.89
C GLU A 466 6.95 8.88 26.14
N GLY A 467 7.64 9.75 25.40
CA GLY A 467 9.11 9.93 25.54
C GLY A 467 9.95 9.15 24.53
N VAL A 468 9.38 8.22 23.76
CA VAL A 468 10.10 7.49 22.70
C VAL A 468 9.86 8.18 21.37
N HIS A 469 10.94 8.59 20.69
CA HIS A 469 10.90 9.24 19.38
C HIS A 469 11.94 8.62 18.47
N PHE A 470 11.49 7.99 17.38
CA PHE A 470 12.33 7.54 16.29
C PHE A 470 11.96 8.29 15.01
N ASP A 471 12.98 8.59 14.20
CA ASP A 471 12.76 8.92 12.80
C ASP A 471 12.48 7.62 12.03
N LEU A 472 11.48 7.61 11.13
CA LEU A 472 11.08 6.39 10.41
C LEU A 472 11.86 6.21 9.12
N ILE A 473 12.17 4.95 8.81
CA ILE A 473 12.70 4.49 7.53
C ILE A 473 11.73 3.46 6.97
N GLU A 474 11.07 3.78 5.86
CA GLU A 474 10.07 2.92 5.22
C GLU A 474 10.49 2.63 3.77
N PRO A 475 11.49 1.77 3.55
CA PRO A 475 12.11 1.61 2.24
C PRO A 475 11.20 0.92 1.21
N LEU A 476 10.11 0.28 1.67
CA LEU A 476 9.16 -0.46 0.83
C LEU A 476 7.86 0.31 0.55
N ASP A 477 7.75 1.56 0.96
CA ASP A 477 6.55 2.38 0.87
C ASP A 477 6.02 2.61 -0.56
N HIS A 478 6.85 2.33 -1.56
CA HIS A 478 6.54 2.45 -2.98
C HIS A 478 6.30 1.11 -3.69
N PHE A 479 6.42 -0.03 -2.98
CA PHE A 479 6.38 -1.36 -3.61
C PHE A 479 5.05 -2.07 -3.39
N PHE A 480 4.56 -2.72 -4.45
CA PHE A 480 3.53 -3.72 -4.30
C PHE A 480 4.11 -5.02 -3.71
N LYS A 481 3.23 -5.87 -3.19
CA LYS A 481 3.64 -7.11 -2.51
C LYS A 481 4.47 -8.05 -3.39
N ASP A 482 4.17 -8.08 -4.68
CA ASP A 482 4.88 -8.92 -5.65
C ASP A 482 6.30 -8.38 -5.88
N GLU A 483 6.43 -7.06 -6.04
CA GLU A 483 7.72 -6.38 -6.17
C GLU A 483 8.59 -6.57 -4.91
N VAL A 484 7.97 -6.57 -3.71
CA VAL A 484 8.69 -6.87 -2.45
C VAL A 484 9.26 -8.28 -2.47
N ARG A 485 8.52 -9.26 -3.03
CA ARG A 485 9.01 -10.64 -3.17
C ARG A 485 10.17 -10.72 -4.16
N GLU A 486 10.02 -10.11 -5.33
CA GLU A 486 11.09 -10.04 -6.34
C GLU A 486 12.36 -9.37 -5.78
N LEU A 487 12.17 -8.28 -5.03
CA LEU A 487 13.24 -7.59 -4.32
C LEU A 487 13.93 -8.50 -3.29
N GLY A 488 13.14 -9.29 -2.56
CA GLY A 488 13.65 -10.27 -1.60
C GLY A 488 14.54 -11.34 -2.26
N VAL A 489 14.10 -11.90 -3.39
CA VAL A 489 14.90 -12.85 -4.18
C VAL A 489 16.18 -12.20 -4.69
N ALA A 490 16.08 -10.99 -5.25
CA ALA A 490 17.24 -10.25 -5.77
C ALA A 490 18.24 -9.85 -4.66
N LEU A 491 17.80 -9.72 -3.42
CA LEU A 491 18.64 -9.51 -2.24
C LEU A 491 19.26 -10.82 -1.71
N GLY A 492 18.84 -11.99 -2.22
CA GLY A 492 19.38 -13.30 -1.84
C GLY A 492 18.64 -13.97 -0.68
N LEU A 493 17.44 -13.50 -0.30
CA LEU A 493 16.62 -14.21 0.68
C LEU A 493 16.15 -15.55 0.14
N PRO A 494 16.07 -16.61 0.98
CA PRO A 494 15.56 -17.91 0.55
C PRO A 494 14.14 -17.82 -0.01
N GLU A 495 13.87 -18.52 -1.13
CA GLU A 495 12.55 -18.52 -1.76
C GLU A 495 11.44 -18.99 -0.82
N GLU A 496 11.72 -19.96 0.06
CA GLU A 496 10.78 -20.44 1.07
C GLU A 496 10.35 -19.35 2.07
N MET A 497 11.21 -18.37 2.33
CA MET A 497 10.88 -17.20 3.16
C MET A 497 10.11 -16.15 2.35
N VAL A 498 10.50 -15.90 1.11
CA VAL A 498 9.93 -14.88 0.24
C VAL A 498 8.51 -15.25 -0.24
N TYR A 499 8.31 -16.50 -0.66
CA TYR A 499 7.04 -16.97 -1.22
C TYR A 499 6.15 -17.69 -0.21
N ARG A 500 6.50 -17.63 1.07
CA ARG A 500 5.65 -18.21 2.12
C ARG A 500 4.24 -17.61 2.09
N GLN A 501 3.26 -18.46 2.37
CA GLN A 501 1.87 -18.03 2.50
C GLN A 501 1.69 -17.00 3.64
N PRO A 502 0.66 -16.15 3.61
CA PRO A 502 0.37 -15.19 4.67
C PRO A 502 0.26 -15.88 6.03
N PHE A 503 0.80 -15.21 7.06
CA PHE A 503 0.69 -15.66 8.44
C PHE A 503 0.32 -14.46 9.32
N PRO A 504 -0.73 -14.57 10.16
CA PRO A 504 -1.19 -13.44 10.95
C PRO A 504 -0.19 -13.07 12.05
N GLY A 505 -0.09 -11.77 12.38
CA GLY A 505 0.81 -11.28 13.43
C GLY A 505 0.63 -11.97 14.79
N PRO A 506 -0.60 -12.26 15.27
CA PRO A 506 -0.81 -13.03 16.49
C PRO A 506 -0.43 -14.52 16.39
N GLY A 507 -0.01 -15.00 15.24
CA GLY A 507 0.44 -16.36 15.02
C GLY A 507 -0.65 -17.42 15.26
N LEU A 508 -0.23 -18.57 15.78
CA LEU A 508 -1.13 -19.70 16.08
C LEU A 508 -2.17 -19.39 17.18
N ALA A 509 -1.98 -18.32 17.96
CA ALA A 509 -2.89 -17.98 19.05
C ALA A 509 -4.35 -17.73 18.57
N ILE A 510 -4.52 -17.16 17.37
CA ILE A 510 -5.86 -16.94 16.78
C ILE A 510 -6.38 -18.14 15.97
N ARG A 511 -5.59 -19.19 15.85
CA ARG A 511 -6.02 -20.48 15.29
C ARG A 511 -6.41 -21.49 16.36
N ILE A 512 -6.27 -21.14 17.65
CA ILE A 512 -6.87 -21.85 18.79
C ILE A 512 -8.18 -21.14 19.15
N ILE A 513 -9.32 -21.78 18.83
CA ILE A 513 -10.64 -21.28 19.17
C ILE A 513 -10.89 -21.58 20.66
N GLY A 514 -10.87 -20.54 21.49
CA GLY A 514 -10.90 -20.64 22.95
C GLY A 514 -9.60 -20.19 23.61
N GLU A 515 -9.34 -20.60 24.83
CA GLU A 515 -8.13 -20.26 25.59
C GLU A 515 -6.87 -20.89 24.99
N VAL A 516 -5.79 -20.11 24.91
CA VAL A 516 -4.47 -20.55 24.45
C VAL A 516 -3.69 -21.18 25.61
N THR A 517 -3.28 -22.44 25.45
CA THR A 517 -2.44 -23.14 26.42
C THR A 517 -1.25 -23.80 25.73
N ALA A 518 -0.19 -24.11 26.48
CA ALA A 518 1.00 -24.78 25.96
C ALA A 518 0.66 -26.13 25.30
N GLU A 519 -0.26 -26.93 25.92
CA GLU A 519 -0.76 -28.19 25.35
C GLU A 519 -1.41 -28.00 23.98
N LYS A 520 -2.35 -27.05 23.88
CA LYS A 520 -3.07 -26.77 22.64
C LYS A 520 -2.14 -26.23 21.54
N LEU A 521 -1.17 -25.37 21.92
CA LEU A 521 -0.16 -24.88 21.00
C LEU A 521 0.73 -25.99 20.44
N ALA A 522 1.17 -26.93 21.29
CA ALA A 522 1.95 -28.08 20.85
C ALA A 522 1.18 -28.92 19.84
N ILE A 523 -0.07 -29.27 20.15
CA ILE A 523 -0.97 -30.02 19.23
C ILE A 523 -1.15 -29.27 17.92
N LEU A 524 -1.51 -27.98 17.97
CA LEU A 524 -1.76 -27.19 16.77
C LEU A 524 -0.49 -27.02 15.91
N ARG A 525 0.67 -26.81 16.54
CA ARG A 525 1.95 -26.63 15.83
C ARG A 525 2.35 -27.86 15.02
N GLU A 526 2.18 -29.06 15.61
CA GLU A 526 2.44 -30.32 14.89
C GLU A 526 1.41 -30.55 13.79
N ALA A 527 0.12 -30.35 14.07
CA ALA A 527 -0.93 -30.50 13.06
C ALA A 527 -0.77 -29.50 11.88
N ASP A 528 -0.45 -28.23 12.16
CA ASP A 528 -0.19 -27.20 11.14
C ASP A 528 1.04 -27.54 10.30
N ALA A 529 2.09 -28.11 10.89
CA ALA A 529 3.27 -28.55 10.15
C ALA A 529 2.92 -29.64 9.13
N ILE A 530 2.17 -30.68 9.54
CA ILE A 530 1.71 -31.75 8.63
C ILE A 530 0.83 -31.20 7.51
N VAL A 531 -0.13 -30.34 7.83
CA VAL A 531 -1.02 -29.71 6.82
C VAL A 531 -0.19 -28.93 5.81
N ARG A 532 0.80 -28.15 6.27
CA ARG A 532 1.68 -27.38 5.37
C ARG A 532 2.52 -28.30 4.48
N GLU A 533 3.18 -29.29 5.04
CA GLU A 533 4.00 -30.24 4.27
C GLU A 533 3.22 -30.90 3.13
N GLU A 534 2.00 -31.37 3.39
CA GLU A 534 1.17 -32.01 2.38
C GLU A 534 0.68 -31.03 1.29
N LEU A 535 0.34 -29.80 1.69
CA LEU A 535 -0.18 -28.79 0.75
C LEU A 535 0.94 -28.03 0.03
N ASP A 536 2.11 -27.85 0.63
CA ASP A 536 3.31 -27.36 -0.06
C ASP A 536 3.72 -28.36 -1.17
N ALA A 537 3.72 -29.67 -0.85
CA ALA A 537 3.99 -30.72 -1.85
C ALA A 537 2.92 -30.81 -2.95
N TYR A 538 1.66 -30.48 -2.63
CA TYR A 538 0.58 -30.39 -3.61
C TYR A 538 0.76 -29.18 -4.54
N ASN A 539 1.00 -27.98 -4.00
CA ASN A 539 1.26 -26.77 -4.77
C ASN A 539 2.52 -26.89 -5.63
N GLN A 540 3.57 -27.53 -5.11
CA GLN A 540 4.81 -27.77 -5.86
C GLN A 540 4.57 -28.63 -7.10
N ARG A 541 3.78 -29.69 -6.99
CA ARG A 541 3.39 -30.53 -8.15
C ARG A 541 2.59 -29.73 -9.19
N LEU A 542 1.63 -28.90 -8.74
CA LEU A 542 0.89 -28.04 -9.67
C LEU A 542 1.82 -27.05 -10.39
N PHE A 543 2.79 -26.50 -9.68
CA PHE A 543 3.80 -25.62 -10.28
C PHE A 543 4.67 -26.36 -11.32
N GLU A 544 5.10 -27.58 -11.02
CA GLU A 544 5.86 -28.42 -11.97
C GLU A 544 5.05 -28.75 -13.22
N GLU A 545 3.73 -28.94 -13.10
CA GLU A 545 2.83 -29.24 -14.21
C GLU A 545 2.47 -28.01 -15.05
N THR A 546 2.30 -26.83 -14.43
CA THR A 546 1.76 -25.62 -15.07
C THR A 546 2.81 -24.55 -15.36
N GLY A 547 3.93 -24.54 -14.64
CA GLY A 547 4.92 -23.47 -14.65
C GLY A 547 4.46 -22.20 -13.93
N GLU A 548 3.27 -22.17 -13.32
CA GLU A 548 2.69 -21.03 -12.63
C GLU A 548 2.52 -21.30 -11.13
N ARG A 549 3.12 -20.46 -10.25
CA ARG A 549 3.01 -20.61 -8.79
C ARG A 549 1.57 -20.42 -8.27
N ASN A 550 0.77 -19.59 -8.95
CA ASN A 550 -0.64 -19.33 -8.61
C ASN A 550 -1.56 -19.85 -9.72
N SER A 551 -1.35 -21.10 -10.13
CA SER A 551 -2.20 -21.77 -11.12
C SER A 551 -3.62 -21.95 -10.57
N GLU A 552 -4.57 -22.17 -11.47
CA GLU A 552 -5.92 -22.60 -11.10
C GLU A 552 -5.82 -23.86 -10.24
N HIS A 553 -6.53 -23.88 -9.09
CA HIS A 553 -6.48 -24.94 -8.06
C HIS A 553 -5.27 -24.91 -7.10
N SER A 554 -4.32 -24.00 -7.22
CA SER A 554 -3.29 -23.84 -6.20
C SER A 554 -3.86 -23.25 -4.90
N CYS A 555 -3.42 -23.77 -3.77
CA CYS A 555 -3.82 -23.24 -2.46
C CYS A 555 -3.05 -21.94 -2.17
N TRP A 556 -3.77 -20.83 -2.06
CA TRP A 556 -3.20 -19.53 -1.73
C TRP A 556 -2.82 -19.40 -0.26
N GLN A 557 -3.70 -19.90 0.65
CA GLN A 557 -3.44 -19.99 2.10
C GLN A 557 -4.07 -21.25 2.67
N TYR A 558 -3.34 -21.92 3.56
CA TYR A 558 -3.78 -23.15 4.22
C TYR A 558 -3.14 -23.30 5.59
N PHE A 559 -3.89 -23.89 6.50
CA PHE A 559 -3.49 -24.03 7.90
C PHE A 559 -4.37 -25.01 8.66
N ALA A 560 -3.90 -25.38 9.85
CA ALA A 560 -4.71 -26.06 10.86
C ALA A 560 -5.29 -25.05 11.86
N ALA A 561 -6.51 -25.34 12.37
CA ALA A 561 -7.12 -24.64 13.50
C ALA A 561 -7.57 -25.67 14.54
N LEU A 562 -7.53 -25.28 15.83
CA LEU A 562 -7.84 -26.17 16.94
C LEU A 562 -9.01 -25.61 17.77
N PRO A 563 -10.23 -26.16 17.62
CA PRO A 563 -11.35 -25.77 18.46
C PRO A 563 -11.25 -26.40 19.85
N ASP A 564 -11.67 -25.65 20.87
CA ASP A 564 -11.66 -26.14 22.27
C ASP A 564 -12.86 -27.03 22.58
N ILE A 565 -12.97 -28.12 21.81
CA ILE A 565 -13.98 -29.16 22.00
C ILE A 565 -13.31 -30.54 22.03
N ARG A 566 -14.03 -31.53 22.48
CA ARG A 566 -13.60 -32.93 22.45
C ARG A 566 -14.53 -33.78 21.60
N SER A 567 -13.95 -34.69 20.86
CA SER A 567 -14.67 -35.63 19.98
C SER A 567 -14.42 -37.07 20.45
N VAL A 568 -15.44 -37.89 20.28
CA VAL A 568 -15.33 -39.33 20.56
C VAL A 568 -14.61 -40.00 19.41
N GLY A 569 -13.64 -40.85 19.72
CA GLY A 569 -12.93 -41.71 18.78
C GLY A 569 -12.74 -43.11 19.31
N VAL A 570 -12.31 -44.02 18.48
CA VAL A 570 -11.83 -45.35 18.82
C VAL A 570 -10.44 -45.48 18.24
N MET A 571 -9.43 -45.69 19.09
CA MET A 571 -8.04 -45.88 18.70
C MET A 571 -7.54 -47.19 19.32
N GLY A 572 -7.20 -48.13 18.47
CA GLY A 572 -7.07 -49.50 18.90
C GLY A 572 -8.41 -50.05 19.38
N ASP A 573 -8.43 -50.71 20.54
CA ASP A 573 -9.65 -51.26 21.15
C ASP A 573 -10.28 -50.33 22.20
N GLU A 574 -9.74 -49.10 22.36
CA GLU A 574 -10.16 -48.17 23.41
C GLU A 574 -10.94 -46.98 22.85
N ARG A 575 -11.94 -46.52 23.62
CA ARG A 575 -12.66 -45.29 23.36
C ARG A 575 -11.82 -44.10 23.79
N THR A 576 -11.60 -43.12 22.88
CA THR A 576 -10.87 -41.90 23.16
C THR A 576 -11.75 -40.66 23.15
N TYR A 577 -11.34 -39.63 23.91
CA TYR A 577 -11.99 -38.31 23.95
C TYR A 577 -10.89 -37.25 23.70
N GLN A 578 -10.59 -37.03 22.43
CA GLN A 578 -9.52 -36.15 22.00
C GLN A 578 -10.04 -34.98 21.18
N ARG A 579 -9.16 -34.11 20.72
CA ARG A 579 -9.54 -32.89 19.99
C ARG A 579 -9.68 -33.17 18.49
N PRO A 580 -10.66 -32.55 17.81
CA PRO A 580 -10.63 -32.47 16.36
C PRO A 580 -9.69 -31.36 15.90
N VAL A 581 -9.08 -31.53 14.73
CA VAL A 581 -8.33 -30.52 13.99
C VAL A 581 -9.13 -30.10 12.78
N ILE A 582 -9.24 -28.80 12.55
CA ILE A 582 -9.85 -28.22 11.37
C ILE A 582 -8.75 -27.90 10.38
N VAL A 583 -8.88 -28.36 9.14
CA VAL A 583 -8.04 -27.97 8.03
C VAL A 583 -8.78 -26.91 7.21
N ARG A 584 -8.13 -25.78 6.99
CA ARG A 584 -8.59 -24.72 6.11
C ARG A 584 -7.60 -24.57 4.97
N ALA A 585 -8.07 -24.66 3.71
CA ALA A 585 -7.30 -24.31 2.51
C ALA A 585 -8.19 -23.53 1.55
N VAL A 586 -7.67 -22.43 1.02
CA VAL A 586 -8.42 -21.50 0.16
C VAL A 586 -7.65 -21.15 -1.11
N GLU A 587 -8.40 -20.93 -2.17
CA GLU A 587 -7.97 -20.33 -3.42
C GLU A 587 -8.36 -18.86 -3.41
N SER A 588 -7.43 -17.96 -3.72
CA SER A 588 -7.69 -16.51 -3.79
C SER A 588 -6.63 -15.82 -4.64
N SER A 589 -6.96 -14.70 -5.25
CA SER A 589 -6.01 -13.85 -5.96
C SER A 589 -5.59 -12.61 -5.16
N ASP A 590 -6.48 -12.11 -4.30
CA ASP A 590 -6.36 -10.79 -3.67
C ASP A 590 -6.71 -10.76 -2.18
N ALA A 591 -7.07 -11.90 -1.60
CA ALA A 591 -7.58 -12.04 -0.24
C ALA A 591 -8.94 -11.33 0.02
N MET A 592 -9.50 -10.59 -0.91
CA MET A 592 -10.81 -9.94 -0.76
C MET A 592 -11.93 -10.95 -0.85
N THR A 593 -11.84 -11.84 -1.83
CA THR A 593 -12.71 -13.01 -2.00
C THR A 593 -11.86 -14.28 -1.99
N ALA A 594 -12.42 -15.37 -1.50
CA ALA A 594 -11.76 -16.67 -1.51
C ALA A 594 -12.79 -17.79 -1.61
N ASP A 595 -12.49 -18.82 -2.38
CA ASP A 595 -13.21 -20.08 -2.34
C ASP A 595 -12.38 -21.12 -1.58
N TRP A 596 -13.02 -22.17 -1.06
CA TRP A 596 -12.31 -23.27 -0.46
C TRP A 596 -11.61 -24.10 -1.57
N ALA A 597 -10.38 -24.52 -1.33
CA ALA A 597 -9.61 -25.31 -2.29
C ALA A 597 -10.21 -26.70 -2.46
N LYS A 598 -10.45 -27.10 -3.72
CA LYS A 598 -11.06 -28.40 -4.05
C LYS A 598 -9.99 -29.48 -4.13
N LEU A 599 -9.38 -29.78 -2.98
CA LEU A 599 -8.28 -30.72 -2.85
C LEU A 599 -8.66 -32.13 -3.32
N PRO A 600 -7.74 -32.85 -3.98
CA PRO A 600 -7.92 -34.28 -4.25
C PRO A 600 -8.15 -35.08 -2.97
N TYR A 601 -9.03 -36.08 -3.02
CA TYR A 601 -9.36 -36.91 -1.86
C TYR A 601 -8.13 -37.63 -1.27
N GLU A 602 -7.13 -37.94 -2.11
CA GLU A 602 -5.88 -38.56 -1.70
C GLU A 602 -5.05 -37.63 -0.81
N VAL A 603 -5.06 -36.31 -1.09
CA VAL A 603 -4.39 -35.30 -0.27
C VAL A 603 -5.08 -35.17 1.08
N LEU A 604 -6.42 -35.07 1.09
CA LEU A 604 -7.22 -35.05 2.31
C LEU A 604 -7.04 -36.31 3.15
N ALA A 605 -6.98 -37.49 2.50
CA ALA A 605 -6.76 -38.76 3.19
C ALA A 605 -5.37 -38.82 3.84
N ARG A 606 -4.31 -38.37 3.16
CA ARG A 606 -2.96 -38.30 3.73
C ARG A 606 -2.89 -37.34 4.91
N ILE A 607 -3.41 -36.12 4.77
CA ILE A 607 -3.47 -35.14 5.87
C ILE A 607 -4.20 -35.76 7.08
N SER A 608 -5.37 -36.36 6.89
CA SER A 608 -6.14 -36.96 7.96
C SER A 608 -5.40 -38.13 8.65
N SER A 609 -4.80 -39.02 7.87
CA SER A 609 -4.05 -40.17 8.38
C SER A 609 -2.82 -39.73 9.16
N ARG A 610 -2.05 -38.77 8.65
CA ARG A 610 -0.85 -38.26 9.32
C ARG A 610 -1.21 -37.49 10.59
N VAL A 611 -2.17 -36.56 10.53
CA VAL A 611 -2.55 -35.77 11.70
C VAL A 611 -3.05 -36.64 12.84
N VAL A 612 -3.90 -37.64 12.56
CA VAL A 612 -4.43 -38.57 13.58
C VAL A 612 -3.36 -39.54 14.07
N GLY A 613 -2.45 -39.98 13.18
CA GLY A 613 -1.42 -40.96 13.53
C GLY A 613 -0.18 -40.38 14.20
N GLU A 614 0.20 -39.15 13.88
CA GLU A 614 1.46 -38.53 14.32
C GLU A 614 1.25 -37.48 15.43
N VAL A 615 0.03 -36.88 15.57
CA VAL A 615 -0.23 -35.84 16.57
C VAL A 615 -0.97 -36.39 17.77
N GLU A 616 -0.30 -36.46 18.91
CA GLU A 616 -0.90 -36.91 20.16
C GLU A 616 -2.06 -35.98 20.58
N GLY A 617 -3.17 -36.55 21.04
CA GLY A 617 -4.34 -35.77 21.49
C GLY A 617 -5.35 -35.42 20.39
N VAL A 618 -5.14 -35.90 19.15
CA VAL A 618 -6.05 -35.69 18.01
C VAL A 618 -6.64 -37.03 17.55
N ASN A 619 -7.98 -37.07 17.38
CA ASN A 619 -8.67 -38.26 16.90
C ASN A 619 -9.59 -37.98 15.69
N ARG A 620 -9.60 -36.76 15.16
CA ARG A 620 -10.47 -36.36 14.05
C ARG A 620 -9.90 -35.19 13.28
N VAL A 621 -10.06 -35.22 11.96
CA VAL A 621 -9.79 -34.11 11.06
C VAL A 621 -11.10 -33.72 10.36
N VAL A 622 -11.36 -32.41 10.24
CA VAL A 622 -12.48 -31.84 9.48
C VAL A 622 -11.94 -30.84 8.47
N TYR A 623 -12.58 -30.72 7.31
CA TYR A 623 -12.21 -29.78 6.27
C TYR A 623 -13.26 -28.68 6.16
N ASP A 624 -12.84 -27.41 6.23
CA ASP A 624 -13.74 -26.26 6.12
C ASP A 624 -13.95 -25.88 4.66
N ILE A 625 -15.19 -26.04 4.18
CA ILE A 625 -15.63 -25.82 2.80
C ILE A 625 -16.40 -24.51 2.61
N THR A 626 -16.21 -23.53 3.48
CA THR A 626 -16.97 -22.28 3.44
C THR A 626 -16.22 -21.20 2.63
N PRO A 627 -16.85 -20.55 1.63
CA PRO A 627 -16.23 -19.47 0.87
C PRO A 627 -16.18 -18.15 1.68
N LYS A 628 -15.36 -17.21 1.22
CA LYS A 628 -15.35 -15.81 1.68
C LYS A 628 -15.88 -14.89 0.57
N PRO A 629 -16.97 -14.14 0.78
CA PRO A 629 -17.92 -14.23 1.90
C PRO A 629 -18.76 -15.52 1.87
N PRO A 630 -19.50 -15.92 2.94
CA PRO A 630 -19.74 -15.16 4.17
C PRO A 630 -18.69 -15.36 5.27
N ALA A 631 -17.86 -16.42 5.20
CA ALA A 631 -16.81 -16.62 6.18
C ALA A 631 -15.61 -15.68 5.95
N THR A 632 -14.66 -15.68 6.88
CA THR A 632 -13.32 -15.12 6.72
C THR A 632 -12.34 -16.22 6.31
N ILE A 633 -11.11 -15.86 5.93
CA ILE A 633 -10.05 -16.85 5.67
C ILE A 633 -9.59 -17.45 6.99
N GLU A 634 -9.11 -16.60 7.93
CA GLU A 634 -8.81 -17.03 9.29
C GLU A 634 -10.09 -17.31 10.08
N TRP A 635 -10.02 -18.21 11.05
CA TRP A 635 -11.17 -18.59 11.90
C TRP A 635 -11.45 -17.60 13.04
N GLN A 636 -10.43 -16.86 13.45
CA GLN A 636 -10.53 -15.80 14.46
C GLN A 636 -9.79 -14.55 14.02
#